data_b4e9c1aee12df66b8fe8296f74754372
#
_entry.id   b4e9c1aee12df66b8fe8296f74754372
#
_cell.length_a   1.000
_cell.length_b   1.000
_cell.length_c   1.000
_cell.angle_alpha   90.00
_cell.angle_beta   90.00
_cell.angle_gamma   90.00
#
_symmetry.space_group_name_H-M   'P 1'
#
loop_
_entity.id
_entity.type
_entity.pdbx_description
1 polymer ?
#
loop_
_entity_poly.entity_id
_entity_poly.type
_entity_poly.pdbx_seq_one_letter_code
_entity_poly.pdbx_strand_id
1 'polypeptide(L)'
;MKKLEHLILAALLHDIGKFGQRAGAERTEALKESYCPVSREGYHSHVHVLNTDHFIEKILPLPSSLGLKRSEIAKLAANHHKPDMKAPAEAALVLADHLASGADRWKGDEDEEVGENYISSRLISIFEEVSLIHQEFQKNKAKRYHLRPIDEGPIPDAFELPNPASGKIGYAEQWNSFVKELSEHPVLHQKELPFRHYLSALCSTLERFLWCVPAASYKTIPAISLHDHGMLTAALAQALYTFHGENGGLPNKSEQDRTAQKFLLYGGDLSGIQQYIFGLNPDISAGVAKLFRARSFYLQMVTKAMVAEILQRLNLYSVAQVMDAGGRFLLILPNSDSVKQTLEKFEAELEEAFLARFLGTVSLNTCRVPASYKDLLLDDFADTLDFVFEKLEAQKNHRFHKTFQLKNWSPVFQEWDPEGEHESGQQPDSEFEAGGEEISRELFEQLQQMASDLASPEHQWFKIFKEGKANNSVEIPLGWKVGLQKEKPNVTDWSAQVICNRNAYGDYALHPVAGHLPVVMEKDLVQWKDSGKTELLCKAGAPKTFEMLAYSRSEKRMDKQGKAFLGVLKADVDNLGLLFSQGLRQKESRVSFSRFASLSRMLNHFFAQHLVAIIRNKHPNLYVVFSGGDDVLFLGPWLEVIDFSLTLQHEFQRYVANNPDLTFSAGIGVFKPTLPIRELVRHTEALLK
;
A
#
# COMPACT_ATOMS: atom_id res chain seq x y z
N MET A 1 9.86 -24.22 -6.36
CA MET A 1 8.73 -23.27 -6.49
C MET A 1 7.42 -23.84 -6.00
N LYS A 2 6.88 -24.94 -6.50
CA LYS A 2 5.55 -25.45 -6.07
C LYS A 2 5.37 -25.66 -4.57
N LYS A 3 6.38 -26.17 -3.86
CA LYS A 3 6.31 -26.33 -2.39
C LYS A 3 6.23 -24.97 -1.66
N LEU A 4 6.89 -23.92 -2.19
CA LEU A 4 6.82 -22.59 -1.64
C LEU A 4 5.41 -21.98 -1.87
N GLU A 5 4.83 -22.19 -3.05
CA GLU A 5 3.49 -21.73 -3.37
C GLU A 5 2.42 -22.38 -2.46
N HIS A 6 2.54 -23.69 -2.16
CA HIS A 6 1.68 -24.37 -1.17
C HIS A 6 1.83 -23.73 0.21
N LEU A 7 3.05 -23.46 0.65
CA LEU A 7 3.33 -22.86 1.95
C LEU A 7 2.75 -21.45 2.05
N ILE A 8 2.91 -20.62 1.02
CA ILE A 8 2.37 -19.24 1.01
C ILE A 8 0.85 -19.26 1.15
N LEU A 9 0.15 -20.10 0.38
CA LEU A 9 -1.30 -20.22 0.48
C LEU A 9 -1.72 -20.77 1.84
N ALA A 10 -1.04 -21.78 2.35
CA ALA A 10 -1.34 -22.35 3.66
C ALA A 10 -1.11 -21.32 4.78
N ALA A 11 -0.02 -20.55 4.73
CA ALA A 11 0.28 -19.51 5.71
C ALA A 11 -0.70 -18.34 5.63
N LEU A 12 -1.10 -17.93 4.42
CA LEU A 12 -2.09 -16.88 4.22
C LEU A 12 -3.48 -17.26 4.76
N LEU A 13 -3.85 -18.55 4.68
CA LEU A 13 -5.19 -19.06 4.97
C LEU A 13 -5.27 -19.89 6.26
N HIS A 14 -4.17 -20.08 7.02
CA HIS A 14 -4.14 -21.01 8.16
C HIS A 14 -5.25 -20.73 9.20
N ASP A 15 -5.57 -19.48 9.41
CA ASP A 15 -6.54 -18.98 10.38
C ASP A 15 -7.89 -18.56 9.79
N ILE A 16 -8.12 -18.74 8.48
CA ILE A 16 -9.39 -18.37 7.82
C ILE A 16 -10.60 -19.02 8.48
N GLY A 17 -10.42 -20.20 9.04
CA GLY A 17 -11.44 -20.93 9.78
C GLY A 17 -11.97 -20.21 11.03
N LYS A 18 -11.25 -19.25 11.58
CA LYS A 18 -11.73 -18.39 12.69
C LYS A 18 -12.92 -17.53 12.22
N PHE A 19 -12.88 -17.05 10.97
CA PHE A 19 -14.01 -16.35 10.36
C PHE A 19 -15.17 -17.30 10.13
N GLY A 20 -14.93 -18.47 9.50
CA GLY A 20 -15.95 -19.49 9.29
C GLY A 20 -16.61 -19.98 10.59
N GLN A 21 -15.81 -20.19 11.63
CA GLN A 21 -16.33 -20.61 12.95
C GLN A 21 -17.27 -19.54 13.57
N ARG A 22 -16.89 -18.26 13.50
CA ARG A 22 -17.72 -17.14 13.98
C ARG A 22 -19.02 -17.01 13.18
N ALA A 23 -18.96 -17.30 11.90
CA ALA A 23 -20.12 -17.29 11.01
C ALA A 23 -21.04 -18.52 11.17
N GLY A 24 -20.59 -19.57 11.89
CA GLY A 24 -21.29 -20.85 11.98
C GLY A 24 -21.23 -21.66 10.68
N ALA A 25 -20.17 -21.47 9.89
CA ALA A 25 -19.94 -22.17 8.64
C ALA A 25 -19.67 -23.67 8.84
N GLU A 26 -19.88 -24.45 7.78
CA GLU A 26 -19.54 -25.88 7.77
C GLU A 26 -18.07 -26.15 8.06
N ARG A 27 -17.80 -27.36 8.61
CA ARG A 27 -16.45 -27.80 8.99
C ARG A 27 -16.28 -29.31 8.82
N THR A 28 -15.04 -29.75 8.66
CA THR A 28 -14.70 -31.16 8.40
C THR A 28 -14.57 -31.92 9.72
N GLU A 29 -15.69 -32.25 10.39
CA GLU A 29 -15.71 -32.92 11.71
C GLU A 29 -14.94 -34.24 11.74
N ALA A 30 -14.90 -35.00 10.64
CA ALA A 30 -14.18 -36.28 10.56
C ALA A 30 -12.67 -36.17 10.81
N LEU A 31 -12.09 -34.95 10.69
CA LEU A 31 -10.66 -34.73 10.87
C LEU A 31 -10.31 -34.16 12.25
N LYS A 32 -11.28 -34.13 13.18
CA LYS A 32 -11.10 -33.54 14.52
C LYS A 32 -9.95 -34.18 15.30
N GLU A 33 -9.87 -35.51 15.32
CA GLU A 33 -8.81 -36.26 15.98
C GLU A 33 -7.42 -35.99 15.35
N SER A 34 -7.40 -35.73 14.04
CA SER A 34 -6.15 -35.53 13.30
C SER A 34 -5.55 -34.15 13.54
N TYR A 35 -6.39 -33.10 13.50
CA TYR A 35 -5.94 -31.71 13.48
C TYR A 35 -6.06 -30.97 14.80
N CYS A 36 -7.05 -31.32 15.64
CA CYS A 36 -7.28 -30.59 16.87
C CYS A 36 -6.44 -31.14 18.02
N PRO A 37 -5.63 -30.29 18.71
CA PRO A 37 -4.96 -30.68 19.93
C PRO A 37 -5.98 -31.04 21.04
N VAL A 38 -5.65 -32.03 21.88
CA VAL A 38 -6.42 -32.36 23.07
C VAL A 38 -5.90 -31.56 24.26
N SER A 39 -6.79 -30.82 24.94
CA SER A 39 -6.47 -30.07 26.16
C SER A 39 -6.17 -30.99 27.34
N ARG A 40 -5.60 -30.43 28.40
CA ARG A 40 -5.38 -31.20 29.65
C ARG A 40 -6.69 -31.72 30.31
N GLU A 41 -7.81 -31.08 29.97
CA GLU A 41 -9.16 -31.42 30.44
C GLU A 41 -9.89 -32.40 29.52
N GLY A 42 -9.21 -32.92 28.47
CA GLY A 42 -9.74 -33.94 27.55
C GLY A 42 -10.64 -33.45 26.41
N TYR A 43 -10.82 -32.14 26.21
CA TYR A 43 -11.57 -31.63 25.08
C TYR A 43 -10.65 -31.18 23.95
N HIS A 44 -11.15 -31.21 22.71
CA HIS A 44 -10.44 -30.74 21.53
C HIS A 44 -10.44 -29.20 21.48
N SER A 45 -9.23 -28.61 21.47
CA SER A 45 -9.03 -27.17 21.30
C SER A 45 -8.80 -26.80 19.83
N HIS A 46 -8.78 -25.50 19.53
CA HIS A 46 -8.44 -24.95 18.18
C HIS A 46 -9.33 -25.50 17.04
N VAL A 47 -10.61 -25.67 17.30
CA VAL A 47 -11.58 -26.29 16.35
C VAL A 47 -11.71 -25.53 15.03
N HIS A 48 -11.31 -24.25 14.96
CA HIS A 48 -11.31 -23.45 13.74
C HIS A 48 -10.50 -24.09 12.58
N VAL A 49 -9.50 -24.93 12.90
CA VAL A 49 -8.70 -25.62 11.87
C VAL A 49 -9.57 -26.54 10.98
N LEU A 50 -10.70 -27.04 11.49
CA LEU A 50 -11.66 -27.84 10.73
C LEU A 50 -12.43 -26.98 9.71
N ASN A 51 -12.73 -25.73 10.07
CA ASN A 51 -13.31 -24.78 9.13
C ASN A 51 -12.27 -24.32 8.10
N THR A 52 -10.97 -24.20 8.50
CA THR A 52 -9.85 -23.89 7.56
C THR A 52 -9.73 -25.03 6.51
N ASP A 53 -9.72 -26.28 6.94
CA ASP A 53 -9.66 -27.44 6.04
C ASP A 53 -10.86 -27.43 5.08
N HIS A 54 -12.08 -27.29 5.61
CA HIS A 54 -13.31 -27.23 4.79
C HIS A 54 -13.26 -26.08 3.76
N PHE A 55 -12.81 -24.89 4.19
CA PHE A 55 -12.68 -23.74 3.29
C PHE A 55 -11.73 -24.03 2.12
N ILE A 56 -10.54 -24.55 2.41
CA ILE A 56 -9.54 -24.84 1.39
C ILE A 56 -10.01 -25.97 0.47
N GLU A 57 -10.59 -27.05 1.02
CA GLU A 57 -11.01 -28.20 0.25
C GLU A 57 -12.26 -27.95 -0.59
N LYS A 58 -13.22 -27.12 -0.13
CA LYS A 58 -14.54 -27.00 -0.74
C LYS A 58 -14.88 -25.63 -1.32
N ILE A 59 -14.29 -24.55 -0.76
CA ILE A 59 -14.74 -23.18 -1.10
C ILE A 59 -13.68 -22.45 -1.94
N LEU A 60 -12.40 -22.55 -1.59
CA LEU A 60 -11.32 -21.81 -2.25
C LEU A 60 -11.27 -22.09 -3.76
N PRO A 61 -11.40 -21.12 -4.65
CA PRO A 61 -11.12 -21.30 -6.08
C PRO A 61 -9.64 -21.61 -6.31
N LEU A 62 -9.32 -22.78 -6.81
CA LEU A 62 -7.94 -23.18 -7.11
C LEU A 62 -7.85 -23.77 -8.50
N PRO A 63 -7.47 -23.00 -9.53
CA PRO A 63 -7.33 -23.46 -10.90
C PRO A 63 -6.32 -24.60 -11.01
N SER A 64 -6.66 -25.63 -11.79
CA SER A 64 -5.77 -26.79 -12.02
C SER A 64 -4.45 -26.42 -12.72
N SER A 65 -4.45 -25.32 -13.50
CA SER A 65 -3.25 -24.80 -14.18
C SER A 65 -2.14 -24.41 -13.22
N LEU A 66 -2.48 -24.05 -11.99
CA LEU A 66 -1.47 -23.75 -10.95
C LEU A 66 -0.65 -24.99 -10.58
N GLY A 67 -1.14 -26.20 -10.85
CA GLY A 67 -0.47 -27.46 -10.50
C GLY A 67 -0.27 -27.61 -8.99
N LEU A 68 -1.14 -27.00 -8.18
CA LEU A 68 -1.14 -27.08 -6.72
C LEU A 68 -2.15 -28.14 -6.27
N LYS A 69 -1.81 -28.83 -5.20
CA LYS A 69 -2.69 -29.85 -4.62
C LYS A 69 -3.45 -29.25 -3.42
N ARG A 70 -4.74 -29.17 -3.55
CA ARG A 70 -5.65 -28.63 -2.53
C ARG A 70 -5.46 -29.30 -1.16
N SER A 71 -5.38 -30.63 -1.13
CA SER A 71 -5.18 -31.42 0.08
C SER A 71 -3.83 -31.16 0.78
N GLU A 72 -2.78 -30.84 0.03
CA GLU A 72 -1.48 -30.47 0.62
C GLU A 72 -1.56 -29.09 1.29
N ILE A 73 -2.25 -28.12 0.68
CA ILE A 73 -2.49 -26.79 1.25
C ILE A 73 -3.36 -26.92 2.50
N ALA A 74 -4.48 -27.66 2.42
CA ALA A 74 -5.42 -27.83 3.53
C ALA A 74 -4.72 -28.51 4.74
N LYS A 75 -4.00 -29.61 4.51
CA LYS A 75 -3.22 -30.29 5.52
C LYS A 75 -2.21 -29.34 6.20
N LEU A 76 -1.43 -28.61 5.41
CA LEU A 76 -0.39 -27.72 5.93
C LEU A 76 -1.03 -26.58 6.76
N ALA A 77 -2.11 -25.98 6.28
CA ALA A 77 -2.84 -24.94 6.99
C ALA A 77 -3.52 -25.45 8.27
N ALA A 78 -4.17 -26.62 8.24
CA ALA A 78 -4.88 -27.16 9.39
C ALA A 78 -3.94 -27.72 10.49
N ASN A 79 -2.74 -28.13 10.14
CA ASN A 79 -1.77 -28.71 11.08
C ASN A 79 -1.01 -27.69 11.93
N HIS A 80 -1.18 -26.40 11.74
CA HIS A 80 -0.33 -25.41 12.42
C HIS A 80 -0.39 -25.46 13.96
N HIS A 81 -1.41 -26.05 14.56
CA HIS A 81 -1.49 -26.33 16.00
C HIS A 81 -0.99 -27.74 16.42
N LYS A 82 -0.77 -28.62 15.44
CA LYS A 82 -0.27 -29.99 15.66
C LYS A 82 0.78 -30.36 14.60
N PRO A 83 1.84 -29.53 14.43
CA PRO A 83 2.78 -29.65 13.33
C PRO A 83 3.76 -30.81 13.47
N ASP A 84 4.20 -31.36 12.35
CA ASP A 84 5.43 -32.13 12.28
C ASP A 84 6.63 -31.17 12.11
N MET A 85 7.34 -30.88 13.18
CA MET A 85 8.50 -29.99 13.18
C MET A 85 9.69 -30.54 12.37
N LYS A 86 9.63 -31.77 11.87
CA LYS A 86 10.63 -32.35 10.94
C LYS A 86 10.31 -32.01 9.48
N ALA A 87 9.07 -31.57 9.22
CA ALA A 87 8.66 -31.10 7.89
C ALA A 87 8.99 -29.61 7.73
N PRO A 88 9.90 -29.22 6.79
CA PRO A 88 10.37 -27.84 6.69
C PRO A 88 9.26 -26.79 6.51
N ALA A 89 8.22 -27.12 5.76
CA ALA A 89 7.10 -26.21 5.51
C ALA A 89 6.21 -26.03 6.75
N GLU A 90 5.91 -27.13 7.49
CA GLU A 90 5.13 -27.05 8.72
C GLU A 90 5.89 -26.27 9.81
N ALA A 91 7.21 -26.54 9.95
CA ALA A 91 8.06 -25.81 10.87
C ALA A 91 8.14 -24.31 10.55
N ALA A 92 8.31 -23.95 9.26
CA ALA A 92 8.36 -22.56 8.84
C ALA A 92 7.03 -21.84 9.09
N LEU A 93 5.90 -22.49 8.78
CA LEU A 93 4.57 -21.90 9.01
C LEU A 93 4.31 -21.65 10.49
N VAL A 94 4.55 -22.62 11.34
CA VAL A 94 4.30 -22.50 12.79
C VAL A 94 5.18 -21.44 13.44
N LEU A 95 6.46 -21.36 13.06
CA LEU A 95 7.33 -20.31 13.59
C LEU A 95 6.98 -18.93 13.07
N ALA A 96 6.53 -18.84 11.83
CA ALA A 96 6.02 -17.59 11.26
C ALA A 96 4.73 -17.13 11.95
N ASP A 97 3.78 -18.05 12.20
CA ASP A 97 2.56 -17.76 12.98
C ASP A 97 2.89 -17.31 14.40
N HIS A 98 3.82 -18.01 15.08
CA HIS A 98 4.26 -17.61 16.42
C HIS A 98 4.95 -16.23 16.44
N LEU A 99 5.67 -15.86 15.38
CA LEU A 99 6.25 -14.52 15.23
C LEU A 99 5.17 -13.47 15.01
N ALA A 100 4.26 -13.73 14.08
CA ALA A 100 3.15 -12.82 13.79
C ALA A 100 2.22 -12.64 15.00
N SER A 101 1.95 -13.72 15.77
CA SER A 101 1.06 -13.70 16.93
C SER A 101 1.77 -13.45 18.26
N GLY A 102 3.05 -13.77 18.35
CA GLY A 102 3.83 -13.67 19.60
C GLY A 102 4.00 -12.25 20.12
N ALA A 103 3.98 -11.31 19.21
CA ALA A 103 4.01 -9.89 19.48
C ALA A 103 2.64 -9.32 19.92
N ASP A 104 1.55 -10.06 19.69
CA ASP A 104 0.18 -9.60 19.95
C ASP A 104 -0.37 -10.13 21.28
N ARG A 105 0.35 -11.04 21.97
CA ARG A 105 -0.10 -11.63 23.25
C ARG A 105 0.23 -10.71 24.41
N TRP A 106 -0.82 -10.13 24.96
CA TRP A 106 -0.75 -9.39 26.21
C TRP A 106 -0.49 -10.35 27.40
N LYS A 107 0.51 -10.04 28.20
CA LYS A 107 0.72 -10.66 29.50
C LYS A 107 0.15 -9.74 30.57
N GLY A 108 -1.16 -9.59 30.61
CA GLY A 108 -1.84 -9.01 31.76
C GLY A 108 -1.87 -9.98 32.93
N ASP A 109 -2.06 -9.45 34.15
CA ASP A 109 -2.21 -10.25 35.37
C ASP A 109 -3.18 -11.40 35.15
N GLU A 110 -2.82 -12.58 35.62
CA GLU A 110 -3.56 -13.84 35.41
C GLU A 110 -4.98 -13.82 35.96
N ASP A 111 -5.37 -12.78 36.71
CA ASP A 111 -6.61 -12.67 37.45
C ASP A 111 -7.73 -11.86 36.79
N GLU A 112 -7.46 -11.14 35.71
CA GLU A 112 -8.54 -10.53 34.94
C GLU A 112 -9.07 -11.52 33.89
N GLU A 113 -10.32 -11.97 34.07
CA GLU A 113 -11.12 -12.64 33.04
C GLU A 113 -11.36 -11.69 31.86
N VAL A 114 -10.33 -11.40 31.08
CA VAL A 114 -10.38 -10.61 29.86
C VAL A 114 -10.87 -11.48 28.71
N GLY A 115 -11.97 -12.18 28.91
CA GLY A 115 -12.63 -13.01 27.90
C GLY A 115 -13.78 -12.26 27.24
N GLU A 116 -13.51 -11.54 26.14
CA GLU A 116 -14.59 -11.28 25.21
C GLU A 116 -15.09 -12.60 24.65
N ASN A 117 -16.42 -12.72 24.50
CA ASN A 117 -16.97 -13.88 23.81
C ASN A 117 -16.37 -13.96 22.41
N TYR A 118 -15.53 -14.97 22.18
CA TYR A 118 -14.79 -15.20 20.94
C TYR A 118 -15.66 -15.05 19.67
N ILE A 119 -16.94 -15.49 19.74
CA ILE A 119 -17.87 -15.48 18.61
C ILE A 119 -18.35 -14.07 18.29
N SER A 120 -18.46 -13.18 19.27
CA SER A 120 -19.02 -11.82 19.12
C SER A 120 -17.97 -10.72 19.02
N SER A 121 -16.70 -11.04 19.23
CA SER A 121 -15.62 -10.07 19.24
C SER A 121 -15.53 -9.30 17.92
N ARG A 122 -15.34 -7.99 17.99
CA ARG A 122 -15.13 -7.08 16.87
C ARG A 122 -13.73 -6.51 16.89
N LEU A 123 -13.20 -6.19 15.69
CA LEU A 123 -11.91 -5.56 15.57
C LEU A 123 -11.94 -4.17 16.18
N ILE A 124 -11.04 -3.91 17.13
CA ILE A 124 -10.77 -2.58 17.67
C ILE A 124 -9.95 -1.80 16.63
N SER A 125 -10.21 -0.50 16.53
CA SER A 125 -9.41 0.36 15.68
C SER A 125 -7.96 0.39 16.17
N ILE A 126 -7.00 0.12 15.28
CA ILE A 126 -5.57 0.19 15.59
C ILE A 126 -5.17 1.58 16.11
N PHE A 127 -5.87 2.61 15.68
CA PHE A 127 -5.63 3.98 16.11
C PHE A 127 -5.93 4.22 17.60
N GLU A 128 -6.77 3.40 18.24
CA GLU A 128 -7.00 3.45 19.68
C GLU A 128 -5.77 3.00 20.51
N GLU A 129 -4.88 2.20 19.91
CA GLU A 129 -3.67 1.73 20.57
C GLU A 129 -2.49 2.70 20.41
N VAL A 130 -2.60 3.75 19.60
CA VAL A 130 -1.53 4.72 19.38
C VAL A 130 -1.56 5.77 20.47
N SER A 131 -0.44 5.99 21.17
CA SER A 131 -0.28 7.08 22.13
C SER A 131 1.17 7.54 22.25
N LEU A 132 1.41 8.84 22.06
CA LEU A 132 2.71 9.50 22.30
C LEU A 132 2.86 9.96 23.76
N ILE A 133 1.76 10.20 24.46
CA ILE A 133 1.74 10.67 25.86
C ILE A 133 1.50 9.56 26.86
N HIS A 134 1.58 8.30 26.43
CA HIS A 134 1.39 7.11 27.26
C HIS A 134 0.07 7.08 28.05
N GLN A 135 -1.03 7.50 27.40
CA GLN A 135 -2.36 7.30 27.95
C GLN A 135 -2.67 5.81 28.07
N GLU A 136 -3.25 5.43 29.19
CA GLU A 136 -3.65 4.06 29.42
C GLU A 136 -4.80 3.66 28.47
N PHE A 137 -4.59 2.58 27.71
CA PHE A 137 -5.59 2.07 26.78
C PHE A 137 -6.81 1.53 27.54
N GLN A 138 -7.99 2.05 27.20
CA GLN A 138 -9.25 1.64 27.84
C GLN A 138 -10.05 0.73 26.90
N LYS A 139 -9.78 -0.58 26.94
CA LYS A 139 -10.41 -1.61 26.09
C LYS A 139 -11.94 -1.49 26.04
N ASN A 140 -12.60 -1.21 27.16
CA ASN A 140 -14.04 -1.14 27.25
C ASN A 140 -14.66 0.08 26.56
N LYS A 141 -13.87 1.11 26.29
CA LYS A 141 -14.30 2.34 25.59
C LYS A 141 -13.78 2.43 24.16
N ALA A 142 -12.93 1.47 23.76
CA ALA A 142 -12.29 1.48 22.44
C ALA A 142 -13.31 1.32 21.31
N LYS A 143 -13.14 2.11 20.26
CA LYS A 143 -13.98 2.08 19.07
C LYS A 143 -13.66 0.85 18.23
N ARG A 144 -14.70 0.24 17.68
CA ARG A 144 -14.63 -1.00 16.92
C ARG A 144 -15.20 -0.79 15.53
N TYR A 145 -14.82 -1.67 14.61
CA TYR A 145 -15.34 -1.65 13.25
C TYR A 145 -16.60 -2.52 13.11
N HIS A 146 -17.52 -2.07 12.26
CA HIS A 146 -18.58 -2.93 11.73
C HIS A 146 -17.99 -3.99 10.80
N LEU A 147 -18.64 -5.15 10.75
CA LEU A 147 -18.33 -6.18 9.75
C LEU A 147 -18.93 -5.75 8.40
N ARG A 148 -18.07 -5.39 7.48
CA ARG A 148 -18.42 -4.98 6.12
C ARG A 148 -17.20 -5.01 5.20
N PRO A 149 -17.37 -5.05 3.87
CA PRO A 149 -16.27 -4.82 2.94
C PRO A 149 -15.57 -3.48 3.16
N ILE A 150 -14.25 -3.41 2.95
CA ILE A 150 -13.46 -2.18 3.21
C ILE A 150 -13.86 -1.02 2.29
N ASP A 151 -14.33 -1.31 1.09
CA ASP A 151 -14.80 -0.33 0.10
C ASP A 151 -16.12 0.36 0.50
N GLU A 152 -16.83 -0.15 1.50
CA GLU A 152 -17.99 0.52 2.11
C GLU A 152 -17.61 1.57 3.17
N GLY A 153 -16.31 1.76 3.42
CA GLY A 153 -15.74 2.79 4.29
C GLY A 153 -15.44 2.27 5.70
N PRO A 154 -14.16 2.19 6.08
CA PRO A 154 -13.70 1.68 7.37
C PRO A 154 -13.68 2.78 8.44
N ILE A 155 -14.83 3.29 8.83
CA ILE A 155 -14.92 4.23 9.94
C ILE A 155 -15.20 3.46 11.23
N PRO A 156 -14.39 3.61 12.28
CA PRO A 156 -14.63 2.97 13.55
C PRO A 156 -15.83 3.59 14.27
N ASP A 157 -16.69 2.74 14.79
CA ASP A 157 -17.83 3.15 15.58
C ASP A 157 -17.50 3.04 17.08
N ALA A 158 -18.09 3.93 17.87
CA ALA A 158 -18.04 3.81 19.32
C ALA A 158 -19.08 2.77 19.74
N PHE A 159 -18.65 1.57 20.14
CA PHE A 159 -19.52 0.58 20.76
C PHE A 159 -19.11 0.39 22.22
N GLU A 160 -20.09 0.36 23.09
CA GLU A 160 -19.99 -0.45 24.29
C GLU A 160 -19.86 -1.91 23.86
N LEU A 161 -19.22 -2.76 24.68
CA LEU A 161 -19.05 -4.17 24.39
C LEU A 161 -20.35 -4.76 23.83
N PRO A 162 -20.34 -5.35 22.62
CA PRO A 162 -21.56 -5.83 22.02
C PRO A 162 -22.20 -6.86 22.92
N ASN A 163 -23.53 -6.73 23.15
CA ASN A 163 -24.30 -7.75 23.81
C ASN A 163 -24.03 -9.10 23.13
N PRO A 164 -23.64 -10.16 23.85
CA PRO A 164 -23.35 -11.47 23.27
C PRO A 164 -24.43 -12.00 22.32
N ALA A 165 -25.69 -11.62 22.54
CA ALA A 165 -26.80 -11.97 21.65
C ALA A 165 -26.77 -11.24 20.31
N SER A 166 -26.22 -10.02 20.23
CA SER A 166 -26.12 -9.23 18.99
C SER A 166 -24.82 -9.50 18.22
N GLY A 167 -23.84 -10.14 18.83
CA GLY A 167 -22.52 -10.35 18.26
C GLY A 167 -22.44 -11.34 17.10
N LYS A 168 -23.44 -12.20 16.94
CA LYS A 168 -23.56 -13.11 15.77
C LYS A 168 -24.04 -12.38 14.50
N ILE A 169 -24.67 -11.23 14.68
CA ILE A 169 -25.19 -10.44 13.56
C ILE A 169 -24.01 -9.87 12.77
N GLY A 170 -23.97 -10.19 11.48
CA GLY A 170 -22.99 -9.71 10.53
C GLY A 170 -21.88 -10.72 10.18
N TYR A 171 -21.46 -11.64 11.07
CA TYR A 171 -20.44 -12.64 10.68
C TYR A 171 -20.94 -13.60 9.60
N ALA A 172 -22.15 -14.12 9.73
CA ALA A 172 -22.74 -15.00 8.71
C ALA A 172 -22.98 -14.26 7.39
N GLU A 173 -23.49 -13.03 7.45
CA GLU A 173 -23.71 -12.19 6.28
C GLU A 173 -22.41 -11.85 5.56
N GLN A 174 -21.39 -11.40 6.30
CA GLN A 174 -20.08 -11.10 5.76
C GLN A 174 -19.41 -12.33 5.15
N TRP A 175 -19.51 -13.50 5.82
CA TRP A 175 -19.00 -14.77 5.31
C TRP A 175 -19.69 -15.19 4.01
N ASN A 176 -21.02 -15.13 3.97
CA ASN A 176 -21.79 -15.49 2.78
C ASN A 176 -21.45 -14.56 1.61
N SER A 177 -21.29 -13.26 1.86
CA SER A 177 -20.84 -12.30 0.85
C SER A 177 -19.43 -12.61 0.35
N PHE A 178 -18.51 -12.96 1.24
CA PHE A 178 -17.15 -13.38 0.92
C PHE A 178 -17.13 -14.66 0.07
N VAL A 179 -17.88 -15.71 0.47
CA VAL A 179 -17.96 -16.96 -0.29
C VAL A 179 -18.59 -16.74 -1.66
N LYS A 180 -19.62 -15.91 -1.75
CA LYS A 180 -20.21 -15.52 -3.02
C LYS A 180 -19.21 -14.82 -3.93
N GLU A 181 -18.48 -13.83 -3.42
CA GLU A 181 -17.42 -13.13 -4.17
C GLU A 181 -16.39 -14.11 -4.71
N LEU A 182 -15.90 -15.04 -3.88
CA LEU A 182 -14.95 -16.06 -4.31
C LEU A 182 -15.53 -16.97 -5.41
N SER A 183 -16.79 -17.35 -5.32
CA SER A 183 -17.45 -18.23 -6.31
C SER A 183 -17.69 -17.56 -7.66
N GLU A 184 -17.88 -16.26 -7.68
CA GLU A 184 -18.15 -15.44 -8.87
C GLU A 184 -16.91 -14.69 -9.37
N HIS A 185 -15.76 -14.80 -8.68
CA HIS A 185 -14.58 -13.99 -8.94
C HIS A 185 -13.99 -14.21 -10.33
N PRO A 186 -13.95 -13.18 -11.19
CA PRO A 186 -13.66 -13.35 -12.61
C PRO A 186 -12.21 -13.75 -12.91
N VAL A 187 -11.27 -13.50 -11.98
CA VAL A 187 -9.86 -13.86 -12.15
C VAL A 187 -9.55 -15.23 -11.55
N LEU A 188 -10.02 -15.52 -10.32
CA LEU A 188 -9.66 -16.75 -9.60
C LEU A 188 -10.13 -18.05 -10.27
N HIS A 189 -11.09 -17.97 -11.21
CA HIS A 189 -11.61 -19.11 -11.96
C HIS A 189 -11.01 -19.26 -13.36
N GLN A 190 -10.03 -18.43 -13.74
CA GLN A 190 -9.44 -18.51 -15.08
C GLN A 190 -8.61 -19.79 -15.24
N LYS A 191 -8.77 -20.43 -16.41
CA LYS A 191 -8.12 -21.70 -16.68
C LYS A 191 -6.60 -21.62 -16.73
N GLU A 192 -6.08 -20.52 -17.23
CA GLU A 192 -4.64 -20.26 -17.32
C GLU A 192 -4.31 -18.98 -16.53
N LEU A 193 -3.80 -19.15 -15.32
CA LEU A 193 -3.52 -18.05 -14.41
C LEU A 193 -2.16 -18.26 -13.75
N PRO A 194 -1.17 -17.35 -13.90
CA PRO A 194 0.07 -17.44 -13.16
C PRO A 194 -0.18 -17.30 -11.66
N PHE A 195 0.57 -18.03 -10.85
CA PHE A 195 0.42 -18.02 -9.40
C PHE A 195 0.50 -16.59 -8.80
N ARG A 196 1.38 -15.73 -9.33
CA ARG A 196 1.48 -14.33 -8.84
C ARG A 196 0.21 -13.53 -9.04
N HIS A 197 -0.50 -13.70 -10.15
CA HIS A 197 -1.76 -13.00 -10.41
C HIS A 197 -2.92 -13.61 -9.60
N TYR A 198 -2.91 -14.94 -9.45
CA TYR A 198 -3.81 -15.64 -8.54
C TYR A 198 -3.64 -15.12 -7.10
N LEU A 199 -2.41 -15.07 -6.61
CA LEU A 199 -2.10 -14.60 -5.27
C LEU A 199 -2.52 -13.13 -5.08
N SER A 200 -2.25 -12.26 -6.06
CA SER A 200 -2.64 -10.86 -6.01
C SER A 200 -4.16 -10.68 -5.92
N ALA A 201 -4.92 -11.40 -6.75
CA ALA A 201 -6.38 -11.36 -6.74
C ALA A 201 -6.95 -11.93 -5.43
N LEU A 202 -6.40 -13.04 -4.96
CA LEU A 202 -6.80 -13.64 -3.67
C LEU A 202 -6.51 -12.69 -2.50
N CYS A 203 -5.31 -12.12 -2.40
CA CYS A 203 -4.96 -11.16 -1.33
C CYS A 203 -5.88 -9.95 -1.34
N SER A 204 -6.22 -9.41 -2.51
CA SER A 204 -7.17 -8.29 -2.63
C SER A 204 -8.57 -8.66 -2.13
N THR A 205 -9.04 -9.86 -2.46
CA THR A 205 -10.35 -10.35 -1.98
C THR A 205 -10.32 -10.59 -0.46
N LEU A 206 -9.24 -11.17 0.06
CA LEU A 206 -9.06 -11.35 1.50
C LEU A 206 -9.02 -10.01 2.22
N GLU A 207 -8.28 -9.01 1.70
CA GLU A 207 -8.28 -7.67 2.27
C GLU A 207 -9.70 -7.10 2.35
N ARG A 208 -10.44 -7.14 1.24
CA ARG A 208 -11.79 -6.59 1.15
C ARG A 208 -12.72 -7.08 2.26
N PHE A 209 -12.65 -8.35 2.65
CA PHE A 209 -13.59 -8.96 3.59
C PHE A 209 -13.02 -9.24 4.98
N LEU A 210 -11.71 -9.47 5.11
CA LEU A 210 -11.08 -9.88 6.36
C LEU A 210 -10.43 -8.73 7.14
N TRP A 211 -10.36 -7.54 6.57
CA TRP A 211 -9.74 -6.36 7.18
C TRP A 211 -10.31 -6.00 8.56
N CYS A 212 -11.58 -6.33 8.82
CA CYS A 212 -12.31 -6.02 10.07
C CYS A 212 -12.60 -7.26 10.93
N VAL A 213 -12.12 -8.44 10.53
CA VAL A 213 -12.27 -9.68 11.28
C VAL A 213 -11.05 -9.86 12.18
N PRO A 214 -11.17 -9.89 13.52
CA PRO A 214 -10.01 -10.01 14.40
C PRO A 214 -9.34 -11.39 14.31
N ALA A 215 -8.00 -11.40 14.24
CA ALA A 215 -7.19 -12.61 14.23
C ALA A 215 -7.24 -13.36 15.56
N ALA A 216 -7.21 -12.62 16.67
CA ALA A 216 -7.29 -13.16 18.03
C ALA A 216 -8.18 -12.27 18.90
N SER A 217 -8.80 -12.86 19.93
CA SER A 217 -9.64 -12.15 20.90
C SER A 217 -9.54 -12.70 22.31
N TYR A 218 -8.91 -13.88 22.47
CA TYR A 218 -8.71 -14.51 23.77
C TYR A 218 -7.39 -14.06 24.38
N LYS A 219 -7.44 -13.45 25.56
CA LYS A 219 -6.26 -12.91 26.27
C LYS A 219 -5.41 -11.95 25.44
N THR A 220 -6.04 -11.20 24.53
CA THR A 220 -5.37 -10.18 23.69
C THR A 220 -6.33 -9.06 23.32
N ILE A 221 -5.79 -7.92 22.94
CA ILE A 221 -6.55 -6.81 22.35
C ILE A 221 -6.83 -7.19 20.89
N PRO A 222 -8.11 -7.28 20.45
CA PRO A 222 -8.46 -7.67 19.10
C PRO A 222 -8.29 -6.51 18.10
N ALA A 223 -7.06 -5.99 17.95
CA ALA A 223 -6.74 -4.86 17.07
C ALA A 223 -6.06 -5.26 15.75
N ILE A 224 -5.64 -6.55 15.63
CA ILE A 224 -5.03 -7.06 14.40
C ILE A 224 -6.07 -7.84 13.60
N SER A 225 -6.22 -7.48 12.32
CA SER A 225 -7.12 -8.17 11.43
C SER A 225 -6.60 -9.54 10.99
N LEU A 226 -7.53 -10.41 10.63
CA LEU A 226 -7.19 -11.72 10.09
C LEU A 226 -6.42 -11.61 8.75
N HIS A 227 -6.70 -10.56 7.97
CA HIS A 227 -5.94 -10.25 6.77
C HIS A 227 -4.48 -9.91 7.11
N ASP A 228 -4.24 -8.95 8.00
CA ASP A 228 -2.88 -8.50 8.32
C ASP A 228 -2.03 -9.61 8.95
N HIS A 229 -2.65 -10.41 9.84
CA HIS A 229 -2.01 -11.58 10.44
C HIS A 229 -1.63 -12.63 9.39
N GLY A 230 -2.55 -12.97 8.48
CA GLY A 230 -2.28 -13.93 7.40
C GLY A 230 -1.19 -13.47 6.44
N MET A 231 -1.21 -12.18 6.05
CA MET A 231 -0.18 -11.60 5.18
C MET A 231 1.20 -11.65 5.83
N LEU A 232 1.32 -11.23 7.09
CA LEU A 232 2.61 -11.26 7.81
C LEU A 232 3.09 -12.69 8.02
N THR A 233 2.20 -13.62 8.38
CA THR A 233 2.56 -15.04 8.52
C THR A 233 3.10 -15.60 7.20
N ALA A 234 2.47 -15.26 6.06
CA ALA A 234 2.93 -15.71 4.75
C ALA A 234 4.29 -15.10 4.36
N ALA A 235 4.53 -13.81 4.69
CA ALA A 235 5.81 -13.15 4.46
C ALA A 235 6.96 -13.82 5.24
N LEU A 236 6.75 -14.02 6.54
CA LEU A 236 7.72 -14.66 7.43
C LEU A 236 7.97 -16.13 7.06
N ALA A 237 6.91 -16.89 6.75
CA ALA A 237 7.02 -18.29 6.33
C ALA A 237 7.80 -18.41 5.02
N GLN A 238 7.55 -17.54 4.04
CA GLN A 238 8.31 -17.47 2.80
C GLN A 238 9.80 -17.26 3.06
N ALA A 239 10.14 -16.26 3.89
CA ALA A 239 11.52 -15.92 4.20
C ALA A 239 12.24 -17.06 4.94
N LEU A 240 11.62 -17.63 5.98
CA LEU A 240 12.18 -18.75 6.74
C LEU A 240 12.40 -20.01 5.88
N TYR A 241 11.38 -20.38 5.11
CA TYR A 241 11.46 -21.57 4.26
C TYR A 241 12.56 -21.45 3.20
N THR A 242 12.67 -20.26 2.57
CA THR A 242 13.70 -19.99 1.57
C THR A 242 15.09 -19.96 2.22
N PHE A 243 15.26 -19.29 3.36
CA PHE A 243 16.53 -19.25 4.09
C PHE A 243 17.04 -20.65 4.42
N HIS A 244 16.21 -21.52 5.01
CA HIS A 244 16.61 -22.87 5.36
C HIS A 244 16.77 -23.78 4.14
N GLY A 245 16.05 -23.53 3.05
CA GLY A 245 16.24 -24.22 1.79
C GLY A 245 17.62 -23.99 1.17
N GLU A 246 18.19 -22.80 1.34
CA GLU A 246 19.51 -22.43 0.82
C GLU A 246 20.65 -22.75 1.80
N ASN A 247 20.45 -22.56 3.10
CA ASN A 247 21.51 -22.71 4.10
C ASN A 247 21.45 -24.06 4.84
N GLY A 248 20.45 -24.89 4.54
CA GLY A 248 20.24 -26.17 5.24
C GLY A 248 19.61 -26.01 6.62
N GLY A 249 19.37 -27.14 7.28
CA GLY A 249 18.75 -27.19 8.60
C GLY A 249 17.22 -27.02 8.56
N LEU A 250 16.62 -27.03 9.73
CA LEU A 250 15.18 -26.84 9.92
C LEU A 250 14.95 -25.68 10.88
N PRO A 251 13.92 -24.87 10.65
CA PRO A 251 13.48 -23.89 11.63
C PRO A 251 13.16 -24.59 12.95
N ASN A 252 13.61 -24.05 14.09
CA ASN A 252 13.34 -24.61 15.40
C ASN A 252 13.19 -23.50 16.47
N LYS A 253 12.91 -23.90 17.71
CA LYS A 253 12.66 -22.97 18.83
C LYS A 253 13.86 -22.81 19.77
N SER A 254 15.06 -23.30 19.42
CA SER A 254 16.25 -23.15 20.26
C SER A 254 16.64 -21.67 20.39
N GLU A 255 17.36 -21.32 21.45
CA GLU A 255 17.87 -19.96 21.67
C GLU A 255 18.83 -19.54 20.54
N GLN A 256 19.70 -20.47 20.12
CA GLN A 256 20.60 -20.23 18.99
C GLN A 256 19.83 -19.94 17.68
N ASP A 257 18.73 -20.63 17.46
CA ASP A 257 17.87 -20.40 16.28
C ASP A 257 17.13 -19.07 16.35
N ARG A 258 16.73 -18.66 17.55
CA ARG A 258 16.02 -17.38 17.80
C ARG A 258 16.88 -16.14 17.64
N THR A 259 18.18 -16.24 17.89
CA THR A 259 19.16 -15.16 17.78
C THR A 259 19.87 -15.13 16.42
N ALA A 260 19.74 -16.20 15.62
CA ALA A 260 20.30 -16.23 14.29
C ALA A 260 19.57 -15.27 13.34
N GLN A 261 20.33 -14.42 12.63
CA GLN A 261 19.81 -13.44 11.70
C GLN A 261 19.36 -14.11 10.38
N LYS A 262 18.13 -14.58 10.35
CA LYS A 262 17.55 -15.29 9.20
C LYS A 262 16.74 -14.40 8.27
N PHE A 263 16.30 -13.26 8.75
CA PHE A 263 15.54 -12.29 8.00
C PHE A 263 16.43 -11.14 7.56
N LEU A 264 16.09 -10.57 6.42
CA LEU A 264 16.67 -9.33 5.92
C LEU A 264 15.52 -8.34 5.71
N LEU A 265 15.43 -7.31 6.52
CA LEU A 265 14.55 -6.18 6.27
C LEU A 265 15.17 -5.33 5.17
N TYR A 266 14.50 -5.25 4.05
CA TYR A 266 14.93 -4.47 2.89
C TYR A 266 14.01 -3.29 2.70
N GLY A 267 14.49 -2.11 3.07
CA GLY A 267 13.75 -0.86 2.93
C GLY A 267 14.13 -0.12 1.65
N GLY A 268 13.15 0.58 1.07
CA GLY A 268 13.35 1.51 -0.04
C GLY A 268 12.57 2.80 0.16
N ASP A 269 13.17 3.95 -0.24
CA ASP A 269 12.57 5.28 -0.17
C ASP A 269 12.90 6.09 -1.42
N LEU A 270 11.86 6.48 -2.16
CA LEU A 270 11.98 7.29 -3.37
C LEU A 270 12.14 8.76 -3.00
N SER A 271 13.27 9.34 -3.31
CA SER A 271 13.60 10.75 -3.04
C SER A 271 13.50 11.60 -4.31
N GLY A 272 13.21 12.91 -4.14
CA GLY A 272 13.09 13.84 -5.26
C GLY A 272 11.70 13.91 -5.89
N ILE A 273 10.69 13.27 -5.27
CA ILE A 273 9.31 13.19 -5.79
C ILE A 273 8.75 14.57 -6.12
N GLN A 274 8.80 15.51 -5.18
CA GLN A 274 8.23 16.84 -5.35
C GLN A 274 8.99 17.64 -6.42
N GLN A 275 10.32 17.57 -6.42
CA GLN A 275 11.14 18.23 -7.43
C GLN A 275 10.80 17.71 -8.83
N TYR A 276 10.65 16.41 -9.01
CA TYR A 276 10.28 15.83 -10.31
C TYR A 276 8.86 16.21 -10.72
N ILE A 277 7.88 16.16 -9.82
CA ILE A 277 6.49 16.49 -10.16
C ILE A 277 6.38 17.96 -10.60
N PHE A 278 7.02 18.91 -9.87
CA PHE A 278 6.86 20.34 -10.06
C PHE A 278 7.98 21.01 -10.86
N GLY A 279 9.03 20.28 -11.25
CA GLY A 279 10.16 20.78 -12.05
C GLY A 279 9.82 21.02 -13.52
N LEU A 280 8.68 21.69 -13.81
CA LEU A 280 8.28 22.07 -15.17
C LEU A 280 8.71 23.50 -15.48
N ASN A 281 8.97 23.76 -16.78
CA ASN A 281 9.20 25.13 -17.25
C ASN A 281 7.98 26.02 -16.92
N PRO A 282 8.20 27.20 -16.30
CA PRO A 282 7.14 28.15 -15.98
C PRO A 282 6.26 28.56 -17.16
N ASP A 283 6.81 28.50 -18.38
CA ASP A 283 6.14 28.95 -19.61
C ASP A 283 5.10 27.95 -20.14
N ILE A 284 5.07 26.70 -19.64
CA ILE A 284 4.05 25.72 -20.00
C ILE A 284 2.76 26.03 -19.24
N SER A 285 1.81 26.73 -19.87
CA SER A 285 0.53 27.05 -19.24
C SER A 285 -0.58 26.04 -19.56
N ALA A 286 -0.54 25.38 -20.71
CA ALA A 286 -1.58 24.46 -21.16
C ALA A 286 -1.25 23.00 -20.78
N GLY A 287 -2.21 22.32 -20.09
CA GLY A 287 -2.08 20.89 -19.78
C GLY A 287 -1.23 20.55 -18.56
N VAL A 288 -0.69 21.53 -17.84
CA VAL A 288 0.17 21.34 -16.65
C VAL A 288 -0.48 20.46 -15.57
N ALA A 289 -1.77 20.67 -15.30
CA ALA A 289 -2.50 19.84 -14.33
C ALA A 289 -2.48 18.34 -14.68
N LYS A 290 -2.68 18.03 -15.97
CA LYS A 290 -2.61 16.64 -16.45
C LYS A 290 -1.23 16.04 -16.22
N LEU A 291 -0.19 16.82 -16.54
CA LEU A 291 1.19 16.36 -16.47
C LEU A 291 1.65 16.08 -15.03
N PHE A 292 1.24 16.90 -14.05
CA PHE A 292 1.51 16.62 -12.63
C PHE A 292 0.93 15.28 -12.19
N ARG A 293 -0.29 14.99 -12.59
CA ARG A 293 -0.92 13.71 -12.28
C ARG A 293 -0.20 12.55 -12.95
N ALA A 294 0.19 12.69 -14.21
CA ALA A 294 0.95 11.66 -14.90
C ALA A 294 2.28 11.40 -14.23
N ARG A 295 3.01 12.47 -13.84
CA ARG A 295 4.28 12.36 -13.13
C ARG A 295 4.11 11.71 -11.75
N SER A 296 3.09 12.11 -10.99
CA SER A 296 2.80 11.49 -9.68
C SER A 296 2.47 10.00 -9.82
N PHE A 297 1.58 9.64 -10.76
CA PHE A 297 1.27 8.25 -11.06
C PHE A 297 2.49 7.47 -11.54
N TYR A 298 3.28 8.05 -12.44
CA TYR A 298 4.49 7.44 -12.96
C TYR A 298 5.48 7.08 -11.85
N LEU A 299 5.75 7.97 -10.90
CA LEU A 299 6.64 7.68 -9.77
C LEU A 299 6.12 6.56 -8.86
N GLN A 300 4.81 6.50 -8.63
CA GLN A 300 4.20 5.38 -7.91
C GLN A 300 4.43 4.05 -8.65
N MET A 301 4.28 4.06 -9.98
CA MET A 301 4.52 2.88 -10.81
C MET A 301 5.99 2.50 -10.87
N VAL A 302 6.91 3.47 -10.84
CA VAL A 302 8.36 3.23 -10.69
C VAL A 302 8.63 2.41 -9.42
N THR A 303 8.14 2.84 -8.27
CA THR A 303 8.34 2.12 -7.00
C THR A 303 7.77 0.68 -7.07
N LYS A 304 6.56 0.52 -7.60
CA LYS A 304 5.96 -0.83 -7.78
C LYS A 304 6.76 -1.73 -8.72
N ALA A 305 7.27 -1.17 -9.81
CA ALA A 305 8.09 -1.91 -10.76
C ALA A 305 9.41 -2.37 -10.12
N MET A 306 10.03 -1.51 -9.30
CA MET A 306 11.27 -1.88 -8.59
C MET A 306 11.05 -2.98 -7.55
N VAL A 307 9.96 -2.92 -6.80
CA VAL A 307 9.58 -4.02 -5.89
C VAL A 307 9.33 -5.32 -6.68
N ALA A 308 8.61 -5.26 -7.80
CA ALA A 308 8.37 -6.42 -8.65
C ALA A 308 9.68 -6.99 -9.21
N GLU A 309 10.63 -6.13 -9.62
CA GLU A 309 11.96 -6.51 -10.08
C GLU A 309 12.75 -7.28 -9.01
N ILE A 310 12.80 -6.74 -7.80
CA ILE A 310 13.48 -7.39 -6.67
C ILE A 310 12.89 -8.78 -6.42
N LEU A 311 11.58 -8.86 -6.28
CA LEU A 311 10.89 -10.13 -6.00
C LEU A 311 11.05 -11.14 -7.12
N GLN A 312 11.07 -10.70 -8.38
CA GLN A 312 11.31 -11.55 -9.53
C GLN A 312 12.74 -12.12 -9.55
N ARG A 313 13.76 -11.27 -9.32
CA ARG A 313 15.17 -11.70 -9.25
C ARG A 313 15.42 -12.72 -8.13
N LEU A 314 14.70 -12.55 -7.03
CA LEU A 314 14.80 -13.42 -5.85
C LEU A 314 13.87 -14.65 -5.92
N ASN A 315 13.05 -14.79 -6.96
CA ASN A 315 12.00 -15.82 -7.07
C ASN A 315 11.05 -15.84 -5.86
N LEU A 316 10.74 -14.66 -5.31
CA LEU A 316 9.81 -14.45 -4.20
C LEU A 316 8.48 -13.85 -4.68
N TYR A 317 7.49 -13.85 -3.79
CA TYR A 317 6.14 -13.38 -4.08
C TYR A 317 5.79 -12.12 -3.28
N SER A 318 4.73 -11.43 -3.71
CA SER A 318 4.31 -10.13 -3.19
C SER A 318 3.99 -10.09 -1.70
N VAL A 319 3.71 -11.21 -1.06
CA VAL A 319 3.52 -11.28 0.41
C VAL A 319 4.75 -10.81 1.19
N ALA A 320 5.95 -10.81 0.57
CA ALA A 320 7.15 -10.25 1.18
C ALA A 320 7.07 -8.75 1.46
N GLN A 321 6.19 -8.01 0.76
CA GLN A 321 6.01 -6.58 0.96
C GLN A 321 5.04 -6.31 2.12
N VAL A 322 5.56 -5.81 3.22
CA VAL A 322 4.81 -5.55 4.46
C VAL A 322 4.48 -4.07 4.68
N MET A 323 5.09 -3.19 3.90
CA MET A 323 4.75 -1.77 3.84
C MET A 323 4.81 -1.28 2.40
N ASP A 324 3.80 -0.49 2.00
CA ASP A 324 3.73 0.27 0.75
C ASP A 324 3.11 1.63 1.07
N ALA A 325 3.90 2.69 1.12
CA ALA A 325 3.48 4.01 1.58
C ALA A 325 4.18 5.13 0.81
N GLY A 326 3.49 5.74 -0.17
CA GLY A 326 3.91 7.01 -0.75
C GLY A 326 5.30 7.06 -1.42
N GLY A 327 5.81 5.94 -1.91
CA GLY A 327 7.17 5.84 -2.46
C GLY A 327 8.15 5.09 -1.54
N ARG A 328 7.73 4.79 -0.30
CA ARG A 328 8.45 3.92 0.63
C ARG A 328 7.91 2.50 0.60
N PHE A 329 8.80 1.54 0.75
CA PHE A 329 8.41 0.14 0.93
C PHE A 329 9.32 -0.57 1.93
N LEU A 330 8.80 -1.64 2.53
CA LEU A 330 9.55 -2.55 3.37
C LEU A 330 9.24 -3.99 2.95
N LEU A 331 10.30 -4.77 2.70
CA LEU A 331 10.21 -6.18 2.36
C LEU A 331 10.85 -7.03 3.46
N ILE A 332 10.27 -8.20 3.72
CA ILE A 332 10.88 -9.26 4.51
C ILE A 332 11.47 -10.29 3.56
N LEU A 333 12.80 -10.39 3.52
CA LEU A 333 13.54 -11.29 2.66
C LEU A 333 14.32 -12.32 3.47
N PRO A 334 14.73 -13.46 2.89
CA PRO A 334 15.67 -14.37 3.55
C PRO A 334 17.07 -13.74 3.60
N ASN A 335 17.76 -13.85 4.73
CA ASN A 335 19.11 -13.30 4.93
C ASN A 335 20.19 -14.28 4.46
N SER A 336 20.13 -14.71 3.21
CA SER A 336 21.12 -15.59 2.60
C SER A 336 22.13 -14.83 1.75
N ASP A 337 23.28 -15.45 1.48
CA ASP A 337 24.32 -14.83 0.68
C ASP A 337 23.91 -14.67 -0.80
N SER A 338 23.08 -15.58 -1.33
CA SER A 338 22.50 -15.46 -2.67
C SER A 338 21.62 -14.24 -2.82
N VAL A 339 20.79 -13.96 -1.80
CA VAL A 339 19.93 -12.77 -1.74
C VAL A 339 20.77 -11.50 -1.65
N LYS A 340 21.78 -11.46 -0.78
CA LYS A 340 22.67 -10.29 -0.64
C LYS A 340 23.39 -9.96 -1.93
N GLN A 341 23.94 -10.95 -2.61
CA GLN A 341 24.62 -10.79 -3.91
C GLN A 341 23.67 -10.30 -5.01
N THR A 342 22.44 -10.83 -5.04
CA THR A 342 21.43 -10.41 -6.00
C THR A 342 21.02 -8.95 -5.77
N LEU A 343 20.83 -8.57 -4.51
CA LEU A 343 20.50 -7.17 -4.15
C LEU A 343 21.67 -6.22 -4.45
N GLU A 344 22.90 -6.64 -4.27
CA GLU A 344 24.08 -5.81 -4.58
C GLU A 344 24.17 -5.47 -6.06
N LYS A 345 23.95 -6.47 -6.92
CA LYS A 345 23.88 -6.26 -8.38
C LYS A 345 22.68 -5.37 -8.75
N PHE A 346 21.53 -5.66 -8.18
CA PHE A 346 20.31 -4.88 -8.41
C PHE A 346 20.52 -3.41 -8.06
N GLU A 347 21.10 -3.09 -6.89
CA GLU A 347 21.32 -1.72 -6.44
C GLU A 347 22.30 -0.94 -7.32
N ALA A 348 23.33 -1.61 -7.86
CA ALA A 348 24.25 -0.98 -8.79
C ALA A 348 23.57 -0.65 -10.13
N GLU A 349 22.81 -1.59 -10.69
CA GLU A 349 22.04 -1.39 -11.92
C GLU A 349 20.92 -0.34 -11.73
N LEU A 350 20.31 -0.31 -10.53
CA LEU A 350 19.27 0.65 -10.15
C LEU A 350 19.80 2.08 -10.18
N GLU A 351 20.94 2.36 -9.51
CA GLU A 351 21.53 3.68 -9.48
C GLU A 351 21.85 4.19 -10.89
N GLU A 352 22.43 3.35 -11.73
CA GLU A 352 22.77 3.70 -13.11
C GLU A 352 21.50 4.00 -13.93
N ALA A 353 20.47 3.14 -13.83
CA ALA A 353 19.22 3.32 -14.56
C ALA A 353 18.43 4.55 -14.10
N PHE A 354 18.47 4.88 -12.79
CA PHE A 354 17.85 6.08 -12.25
C PHE A 354 18.61 7.35 -12.65
N LEU A 355 19.94 7.31 -12.63
CA LEU A 355 20.75 8.44 -13.09
C LEU A 355 20.49 8.73 -14.56
N ALA A 356 20.49 7.72 -15.40
CA ALA A 356 20.18 7.87 -16.84
C ALA A 356 18.76 8.38 -17.11
N ARG A 357 17.76 7.96 -16.30
CA ARG A 357 16.36 8.32 -16.53
C ARG A 357 15.96 9.66 -15.95
N PHE A 358 16.48 10.00 -14.77
CA PHE A 358 16.06 11.17 -13.98
C PHE A 358 17.15 12.22 -13.81
N LEU A 359 18.31 12.05 -14.40
CA LEU A 359 19.44 13.00 -14.35
C LEU A 359 19.74 13.49 -12.93
N GLY A 360 19.64 12.59 -11.95
CA GLY A 360 19.91 12.89 -10.54
C GLY A 360 18.75 13.49 -9.76
N THR A 361 17.63 13.86 -10.39
CA THR A 361 16.47 14.46 -9.70
C THR A 361 15.77 13.48 -8.79
N VAL A 362 15.59 12.22 -9.25
CA VAL A 362 14.94 11.15 -8.49
C VAL A 362 15.94 10.04 -8.21
N SER A 363 15.94 9.54 -6.98
CA SER A 363 16.71 8.37 -6.57
C SER A 363 15.86 7.44 -5.70
N LEU A 364 16.04 6.13 -5.86
CA LEU A 364 15.51 5.15 -4.93
C LEU A 364 16.61 4.72 -3.98
N ASN A 365 16.53 5.20 -2.75
CA ASN A 365 17.51 4.88 -1.71
C ASN A 365 17.09 3.58 -1.02
N THR A 366 18.00 2.65 -0.82
CA THR A 366 17.72 1.34 -0.26
C THR A 366 18.60 1.05 0.95
N CYS A 367 18.08 0.26 1.89
CA CYS A 367 18.87 -0.23 3.01
C CYS A 367 18.62 -1.71 3.28
N ARG A 368 19.59 -2.35 3.92
CA ARG A 368 19.57 -3.76 4.33
C ARG A 368 19.82 -3.84 5.83
N VAL A 369 18.88 -4.44 6.56
CA VAL A 369 19.01 -4.67 8.01
C VAL A 369 18.75 -6.14 8.29
N PRO A 370 19.82 -6.91 8.59
CA PRO A 370 19.65 -8.30 9.04
C PRO A 370 18.90 -8.32 10.38
N ALA A 371 17.97 -9.25 10.52
CA ALA A 371 17.16 -9.41 11.72
C ALA A 371 17.04 -10.89 12.11
N SER A 372 17.05 -11.13 13.41
CA SER A 372 16.75 -12.41 14.01
C SER A 372 15.26 -12.51 14.37
N TYR A 373 14.85 -13.68 14.83
CA TYR A 373 13.52 -13.84 15.40
C TYR A 373 13.28 -12.90 16.60
N LYS A 374 14.33 -12.67 17.43
CA LYS A 374 14.26 -11.79 18.58
C LYS A 374 14.05 -10.33 18.17
N ASP A 375 14.78 -9.87 17.14
CA ASP A 375 14.71 -8.47 16.64
C ASP A 375 13.33 -8.12 16.03
N LEU A 376 12.51 -9.12 15.69
CA LEU A 376 11.15 -8.94 15.18
C LEU A 376 10.08 -9.02 16.25
N LEU A 377 10.46 -9.23 17.53
CA LEU A 377 9.54 -9.32 18.65
C LEU A 377 9.57 -8.07 19.51
N LEU A 378 8.39 -7.56 19.83
CA LEU A 378 8.15 -6.61 20.93
C LEU A 378 9.06 -5.34 20.85
N ASP A 379 9.66 -4.98 21.99
CA ASP A 379 10.46 -3.76 22.11
C ASP A 379 11.68 -3.74 21.15
N ASP A 380 12.29 -4.91 20.91
CA ASP A 380 13.41 -5.04 19.98
C ASP A 380 12.99 -4.72 18.53
N PHE A 381 11.71 -4.96 18.15
CA PHE A 381 11.21 -4.61 16.82
C PHE A 381 11.13 -3.10 16.59
N ALA A 382 10.75 -2.33 17.59
CA ALA A 382 10.71 -0.88 17.47
C ALA A 382 12.11 -0.30 17.19
N ASP A 383 13.12 -0.79 17.92
CA ASP A 383 14.51 -0.36 17.73
C ASP A 383 15.05 -0.80 16.36
N THR A 384 14.66 -2.00 15.92
CA THR A 384 15.00 -2.51 14.58
C THR A 384 14.38 -1.65 13.48
N LEU A 385 13.13 -1.22 13.65
CA LEU A 385 12.42 -0.37 12.69
C LEU A 385 13.01 1.04 12.65
N ASP A 386 13.33 1.64 13.80
CA ASP A 386 14.02 2.93 13.88
C ASP A 386 15.36 2.87 13.14
N PHE A 387 16.12 1.79 13.32
CA PHE A 387 17.37 1.57 12.62
C PHE A 387 17.20 1.43 11.09
N VAL A 388 16.11 0.80 10.62
CA VAL A 388 15.78 0.78 9.18
C VAL A 388 15.57 2.20 8.65
N PHE A 389 14.78 3.01 9.35
CA PHE A 389 14.48 4.38 8.92
C PHE A 389 15.70 5.30 8.99
N GLU A 390 16.51 5.22 10.04
CA GLU A 390 17.78 5.95 10.15
C GLU A 390 18.73 5.61 8.99
N LYS A 391 18.84 4.33 8.65
CA LYS A 391 19.65 3.89 7.49
C LYS A 391 19.12 4.43 6.17
N LEU A 392 17.81 4.42 5.95
CA LEU A 392 17.21 5.00 4.75
C LEU A 392 17.48 6.50 4.66
N GLU A 393 17.36 7.21 5.77
CA GLU A 393 17.65 8.65 5.80
C GLU A 393 19.13 8.95 5.52
N ALA A 394 20.03 8.16 6.11
CA ALA A 394 21.46 8.28 5.83
C ALA A 394 21.80 8.04 4.34
N GLN A 395 21.10 7.10 3.68
CA GLN A 395 21.33 6.81 2.26
C GLN A 395 20.95 7.99 1.34
N LYS A 396 20.04 8.85 1.75
CA LYS A 396 19.70 10.07 0.98
C LYS A 396 20.90 11.00 0.76
N ASN A 397 21.88 10.95 1.66
CA ASN A 397 23.12 11.73 1.54
C ASN A 397 24.19 11.03 0.68
N HIS A 398 23.95 9.77 0.28
CA HIS A 398 24.88 8.95 -0.50
C HIS A 398 24.31 8.52 -1.86
N ARG A 399 23.47 9.36 -2.47
CA ARG A 399 22.82 9.07 -3.76
C ARG A 399 23.85 8.77 -4.84
N PHE A 400 23.58 7.74 -5.64
CA PHE A 400 24.41 7.33 -6.78
C PHE A 400 25.88 7.01 -6.45
N HIS A 401 26.19 6.78 -5.17
CA HIS A 401 27.56 6.56 -4.70
C HIS A 401 28.22 5.35 -5.38
N LYS A 402 27.50 4.25 -5.57
CA LYS A 402 28.00 3.05 -6.24
C LYS A 402 28.34 3.33 -7.71
N THR A 403 27.46 4.00 -8.41
CA THR A 403 27.65 4.38 -9.82
C THR A 403 28.87 5.28 -9.98
N PHE A 404 29.03 6.28 -9.11
CA PHE A 404 30.16 7.20 -9.16
C PHE A 404 31.47 6.49 -8.84
N GLN A 405 31.52 5.61 -7.85
CA GLN A 405 32.71 4.82 -7.54
C GLN A 405 33.09 3.87 -8.68
N LEU A 406 32.13 3.10 -9.21
CA LEU A 406 32.39 2.13 -10.26
C LEU A 406 32.83 2.77 -11.59
N LYS A 407 32.34 3.96 -11.89
CA LYS A 407 32.64 4.70 -13.14
C LYS A 407 33.63 5.84 -12.93
N ASN A 408 34.38 5.86 -11.84
CA ASN A 408 35.38 6.87 -11.52
C ASN A 408 34.87 8.31 -11.74
N TRP A 409 33.64 8.61 -11.31
CA TRP A 409 32.96 9.88 -11.44
C TRP A 409 32.68 10.35 -12.89
N SER A 410 32.99 9.54 -13.91
CA SER A 410 32.80 9.91 -15.31
C SER A 410 31.37 10.36 -15.67
N PRO A 411 30.28 9.88 -15.04
CA PRO A 411 28.94 10.37 -15.35
C PRO A 411 28.69 11.82 -14.89
N VAL A 412 29.53 12.37 -14.00
CA VAL A 412 29.41 13.75 -13.48
C VAL A 412 30.38 14.70 -14.15
N PHE A 413 31.52 14.19 -14.60
CA PHE A 413 32.56 14.97 -15.26
C PHE A 413 32.49 14.68 -16.76
N GLN A 414 31.87 15.56 -17.53
CA GLN A 414 32.07 15.62 -18.97
C GLN A 414 33.39 16.38 -19.20
N GLU A 415 34.30 15.80 -19.97
CA GLU A 415 35.42 16.57 -20.50
C GLU A 415 34.84 17.71 -21.33
N TRP A 416 35.17 18.92 -20.95
CA TRP A 416 34.78 20.08 -21.75
C TRP A 416 35.61 20.04 -23.04
N ASP A 417 34.95 19.82 -24.18
CA ASP A 417 35.55 19.92 -25.50
C ASP A 417 35.46 21.38 -25.98
N PRO A 418 36.59 22.12 -25.94
CA PRO A 418 36.60 23.53 -26.38
C PRO A 418 36.44 23.68 -27.89
N GLU A 419 36.62 22.59 -28.65
CA GLU A 419 36.49 22.57 -30.12
C GLU A 419 35.25 21.85 -30.58
N GLY A 420 34.43 21.34 -29.67
CA GLY A 420 33.13 20.73 -30.00
C GLY A 420 32.30 21.74 -30.78
N GLU A 421 32.27 21.57 -32.09
CA GLU A 421 31.34 22.24 -32.94
C GLU A 421 29.94 21.94 -32.38
N HIS A 422 29.39 22.90 -31.67
CA HIS A 422 27.95 22.94 -31.52
C HIS A 422 27.44 22.95 -32.99
N GLU A 423 26.89 21.82 -33.44
CA GLU A 423 25.98 21.83 -34.55
C GLU A 423 24.78 22.70 -34.14
N SER A 424 25.06 24.01 -34.08
CA SER A 424 24.11 25.07 -33.82
C SER A 424 23.28 25.31 -35.07
N GLY A 425 22.50 24.35 -35.41
CA GLY A 425 21.57 24.41 -36.54
C GLY A 425 20.15 24.03 -36.15
N GLN A 426 19.96 23.40 -35.02
CA GLN A 426 18.62 23.21 -34.44
C GLN A 426 18.58 24.01 -33.14
N GLN A 427 17.91 25.18 -33.17
CA GLN A 427 17.42 25.76 -31.92
C GLN A 427 16.71 24.64 -31.17
N PRO A 428 17.09 24.29 -29.92
CA PRO A 428 16.26 23.42 -29.09
C PRO A 428 14.89 24.12 -29.09
N ASP A 429 13.88 23.37 -29.51
CA ASP A 429 12.49 23.85 -29.41
C ASP A 429 12.31 24.35 -28.01
N SER A 430 12.22 25.66 -27.82
CA SER A 430 12.21 26.38 -26.53
C SER A 430 11.06 25.97 -25.61
N GLU A 431 10.18 25.11 -26.06
CA GLU A 431 9.06 24.53 -25.32
C GLU A 431 9.47 23.36 -24.38
N PHE A 432 10.72 22.86 -24.48
CA PHE A 432 11.14 21.65 -23.75
C PHE A 432 12.24 21.87 -22.70
N GLU A 433 12.75 23.06 -22.52
CA GLU A 433 13.65 23.40 -21.43
C GLU A 433 12.87 23.48 -20.11
N ALA A 434 12.65 22.34 -19.45
CA ALA A 434 12.15 22.30 -18.10
C ALA A 434 13.34 22.52 -17.15
N GLY A 435 13.51 23.73 -16.66
CA GLY A 435 14.30 24.03 -15.45
C GLY A 435 15.68 23.35 -15.30
N GLY A 436 16.42 23.13 -16.40
CA GLY A 436 17.69 22.43 -16.40
C GLY A 436 17.62 20.91 -16.55
N GLU A 437 16.42 20.34 -16.71
CA GLU A 437 16.22 18.91 -16.96
C GLU A 437 15.72 18.71 -18.40
N GLU A 438 16.57 18.16 -19.24
CA GLU A 438 16.21 17.68 -20.56
C GLU A 438 15.38 16.40 -20.42
N ILE A 439 14.06 16.56 -20.24
CA ILE A 439 13.15 15.42 -20.43
C ILE A 439 13.11 15.17 -21.93
N SER A 440 13.44 13.93 -22.37
CA SER A 440 13.33 13.61 -23.77
C SER A 440 11.91 13.92 -24.27
N ARG A 441 11.80 14.48 -25.48
CA ARG A 441 10.50 14.79 -26.12
C ARG A 441 9.56 13.59 -26.10
N GLU A 442 10.12 12.41 -26.31
CA GLU A 442 9.38 11.15 -26.27
C GLU A 442 8.76 10.88 -24.89
N LEU A 443 9.49 11.06 -23.79
CA LEU A 443 8.95 10.88 -22.45
C LEU A 443 7.85 11.90 -22.14
N PHE A 444 8.02 13.13 -22.57
CA PHE A 444 7.00 14.16 -22.37
C PHE A 444 5.70 13.82 -23.11
N GLU A 445 5.77 13.39 -24.38
CA GLU A 445 4.62 12.95 -25.16
C GLU A 445 3.94 11.73 -24.53
N GLN A 446 4.72 10.74 -24.06
CA GLN A 446 4.22 9.57 -23.34
C GLN A 446 3.49 9.96 -22.05
N LEU A 447 4.04 10.87 -21.27
CA LEU A 447 3.41 11.37 -20.03
C LEU A 447 2.14 12.18 -20.32
N GLN A 448 2.10 12.97 -21.39
CA GLN A 448 0.88 13.67 -21.79
C GLN A 448 -0.24 12.71 -22.22
N GLN A 449 0.10 11.65 -22.94
CA GLN A 449 -0.88 10.61 -23.30
C GLN A 449 -1.37 9.87 -22.05
N MET A 450 -0.46 9.47 -21.17
CA MET A 450 -0.80 8.87 -19.88
C MET A 450 -1.72 9.76 -19.04
N ALA A 451 -1.48 11.07 -19.03
CA ALA A 451 -2.34 12.05 -18.34
C ALA A 451 -3.76 12.06 -18.91
N SER A 452 -3.89 11.93 -20.22
CA SER A 452 -5.18 11.86 -20.90
C SER A 452 -5.91 10.56 -20.57
N ASP A 453 -5.21 9.44 -20.55
CA ASP A 453 -5.76 8.13 -20.19
C ASP A 453 -6.17 8.09 -18.70
N LEU A 454 -5.39 8.71 -17.80
CA LEU A 454 -5.75 8.86 -16.39
C LEU A 454 -6.97 9.74 -16.16
N ALA A 455 -7.21 10.72 -17.02
CA ALA A 455 -8.39 11.58 -16.95
C ALA A 455 -9.67 10.85 -17.40
N SER A 456 -9.54 9.84 -18.26
CA SER A 456 -10.68 9.06 -18.75
C SER A 456 -11.16 8.05 -17.72
N PRO A 457 -12.46 8.03 -17.37
CA PRO A 457 -13.02 7.02 -16.46
C PRO A 457 -13.02 5.60 -17.08
N GLU A 458 -12.90 5.50 -18.42
CA GLU A 458 -12.89 4.22 -19.12
C GLU A 458 -11.58 3.45 -18.92
N HIS A 459 -10.45 4.13 -18.67
CA HIS A 459 -9.16 3.49 -18.41
C HIS A 459 -9.07 3.01 -16.94
N GLN A 460 -9.73 1.90 -16.63
CA GLN A 460 -9.82 1.36 -15.28
C GLN A 460 -8.65 0.49 -14.87
N TRP A 461 -7.91 -0.03 -15.86
CA TRP A 461 -6.87 -1.01 -15.64
C TRP A 461 -5.51 -0.44 -15.95
N PHE A 462 -4.50 -0.90 -15.23
CA PHE A 462 -3.11 -0.69 -15.64
C PHE A 462 -2.29 -1.95 -15.43
N LYS A 463 -1.22 -2.07 -16.19
CA LYS A 463 -0.26 -3.15 -16.07
C LYS A 463 1.17 -2.62 -16.06
N ILE A 464 2.03 -3.30 -15.30
CA ILE A 464 3.48 -3.09 -15.28
C ILE A 464 4.12 -4.35 -15.86
N PHE A 465 4.98 -4.20 -16.86
CA PHE A 465 5.52 -5.32 -17.65
C PHE A 465 6.89 -4.98 -18.24
N LYS A 466 7.66 -6.01 -18.60
CA LYS A 466 8.95 -5.87 -19.31
C LYS A 466 8.83 -6.20 -20.79
N GLU A 467 8.15 -7.29 -21.11
CA GLU A 467 8.01 -7.81 -22.46
C GLU A 467 6.60 -7.56 -22.99
N GLY A 468 6.47 -7.47 -24.30
CA GLY A 468 5.20 -7.25 -24.97
C GLY A 468 5.00 -5.80 -25.42
N LYS A 469 3.96 -5.60 -26.21
CA LYS A 469 3.54 -4.26 -26.70
C LYS A 469 2.29 -3.85 -25.96
N ALA A 470 2.26 -2.64 -25.45
CA ALA A 470 1.05 -1.94 -25.08
C ALA A 470 1.08 -0.60 -25.79
N ASN A 471 -0.02 -0.27 -26.45
CA ASN A 471 -0.20 1.08 -26.98
C ASN A 471 -0.16 2.05 -25.79
N ASN A 472 0.51 3.19 -25.96
CA ASN A 472 0.59 4.23 -24.94
C ASN A 472 1.26 3.79 -23.61
N SER A 473 2.34 3.02 -23.68
CA SER A 473 3.12 2.68 -22.49
C SER A 473 4.24 3.68 -22.25
N VAL A 474 4.54 3.95 -20.97
CA VAL A 474 5.65 4.79 -20.53
C VAL A 474 6.75 3.89 -19.98
N GLU A 475 7.99 4.17 -20.38
CA GLU A 475 9.15 3.44 -19.91
C GLU A 475 9.51 3.80 -18.46
N ILE A 476 9.88 2.77 -17.71
CA ILE A 476 10.35 2.81 -16.32
C ILE A 476 11.80 2.29 -16.29
N PRO A 477 12.65 2.71 -15.33
CA PRO A 477 14.00 2.15 -15.18
C PRO A 477 14.06 0.63 -15.23
N LEU A 478 15.18 0.07 -15.63
CA LEU A 478 15.45 -1.36 -15.77
C LEU A 478 14.58 -2.08 -16.82
N GLY A 479 14.15 -1.38 -17.86
CA GLY A 479 13.39 -1.94 -18.97
C GLY A 479 11.93 -2.28 -18.67
N TRP A 480 11.40 -1.79 -17.57
CA TRP A 480 10.00 -1.89 -17.25
C TRP A 480 9.16 -0.86 -18.02
N LYS A 481 7.88 -1.12 -18.15
CA LYS A 481 6.88 -0.23 -18.77
C LYS A 481 5.60 -0.23 -17.96
N VAL A 482 4.89 0.87 -17.98
CA VAL A 482 3.53 0.98 -17.46
C VAL A 482 2.58 1.40 -18.56
N GLY A 483 1.45 0.73 -18.67
CA GLY A 483 0.39 1.08 -19.62
C GLY A 483 -0.98 1.06 -18.95
N LEU A 484 -1.81 2.07 -19.28
CA LEU A 484 -3.22 2.10 -18.92
C LEU A 484 -4.05 1.51 -20.06
N GLN A 485 -5.18 0.91 -19.74
CA GLN A 485 -6.08 0.33 -20.73
C GLN A 485 -7.54 0.37 -20.28
N LYS A 486 -8.43 0.43 -21.27
CA LYS A 486 -9.89 0.42 -21.08
C LYS A 486 -10.41 -0.97 -20.80
N GLU A 487 -9.91 -1.93 -21.56
CA GLU A 487 -10.33 -3.31 -21.47
C GLU A 487 -9.58 -4.02 -20.32
N LYS A 488 -10.27 -4.94 -19.69
CA LYS A 488 -9.66 -5.81 -18.69
C LYS A 488 -8.49 -6.56 -19.34
N PRO A 489 -7.29 -6.55 -18.72
CA PRO A 489 -6.15 -7.26 -19.25
C PRO A 489 -6.48 -8.73 -19.46
N ASN A 490 -6.17 -9.26 -20.65
CA ASN A 490 -6.29 -10.69 -20.87
C ASN A 490 -5.21 -11.40 -20.06
N VAL A 491 -5.59 -12.46 -19.35
CA VAL A 491 -4.69 -13.22 -18.48
C VAL A 491 -3.61 -13.99 -19.26
N THR A 492 -3.84 -14.20 -20.54
CA THR A 492 -2.81 -14.75 -21.44
C THR A 492 -1.67 -13.78 -21.76
N ASP A 493 -1.78 -12.51 -21.34
CA ASP A 493 -0.69 -11.54 -21.43
C ASP A 493 0.33 -11.77 -20.28
N TRP A 494 1.10 -12.81 -20.41
CA TRP A 494 2.12 -13.28 -19.47
C TRP A 494 3.27 -12.30 -19.25
N SER A 495 3.37 -11.27 -20.07
CA SER A 495 4.36 -10.21 -19.94
C SER A 495 4.10 -9.29 -18.75
N ALA A 496 2.84 -9.18 -18.31
CA ALA A 496 2.50 -8.33 -17.17
C ALA A 496 2.94 -8.99 -15.85
N GLN A 497 3.71 -8.27 -15.06
CA GLN A 497 4.16 -8.71 -13.73
C GLN A 497 3.19 -8.24 -12.64
N VAL A 498 2.59 -7.07 -12.84
CA VAL A 498 1.59 -6.48 -11.95
C VAL A 498 0.40 -6.02 -12.79
N ILE A 499 -0.79 -6.42 -12.40
CA ILE A 499 -2.06 -5.96 -12.96
C ILE A 499 -2.91 -5.42 -11.84
N CYS A 500 -3.42 -4.22 -11.99
CA CYS A 500 -4.24 -3.57 -10.97
C CYS A 500 -5.48 -2.91 -11.57
N ASN A 501 -6.55 -2.89 -10.78
CA ASN A 501 -7.70 -2.03 -10.97
C ASN A 501 -7.46 -0.74 -10.15
N ARG A 502 -7.76 0.42 -10.71
CA ARG A 502 -7.56 1.70 -10.02
C ARG A 502 -8.83 2.25 -9.33
N ASN A 503 -9.99 1.65 -9.57
CA ASN A 503 -11.26 2.20 -9.15
C ASN A 503 -12.04 1.36 -8.14
N ALA A 504 -11.85 0.03 -8.13
CA ALA A 504 -12.64 -0.85 -7.28
C ALA A 504 -11.90 -2.16 -6.96
N TYR A 505 -12.23 -2.75 -5.81
CA TYR A 505 -11.96 -4.16 -5.53
C TYR A 505 -12.74 -5.05 -6.49
N GLY A 506 -12.32 -6.28 -6.67
CA GLY A 506 -13.14 -7.31 -7.27
C GLY A 506 -12.49 -8.16 -8.37
N ASP A 507 -11.43 -7.67 -9.05
CA ASP A 507 -10.80 -8.45 -10.11
C ASP A 507 -9.32 -8.75 -9.81
N TYR A 508 -8.48 -7.73 -9.88
CA TYR A 508 -7.07 -7.75 -9.49
C TYR A 508 -6.87 -6.88 -8.26
N ALA A 509 -5.63 -6.81 -7.79
CA ALA A 509 -5.30 -5.93 -6.68
C ALA A 509 -5.79 -4.50 -6.95
N LEU A 510 -6.47 -3.90 -5.99
CA LEU A 510 -6.75 -2.49 -6.03
C LEU A 510 -5.46 -1.71 -5.79
N HIS A 511 -5.13 -0.85 -6.71
CA HIS A 511 -4.19 0.21 -6.46
C HIS A 511 -4.88 1.53 -6.76
N PRO A 512 -5.42 2.19 -5.76
CA PRO A 512 -6.08 3.45 -5.96
C PRO A 512 -5.04 4.45 -6.45
N VAL A 513 -5.22 4.89 -7.65
CA VAL A 513 -4.48 6.05 -8.14
C VAL A 513 -5.10 7.23 -7.43
N ALA A 514 -4.44 7.71 -6.39
CA ALA A 514 -4.86 8.90 -5.69
C ALA A 514 -5.04 10.01 -6.72
N GLY A 515 -6.28 10.27 -7.11
CA GLY A 515 -6.50 11.19 -8.19
C GLY A 515 -7.97 11.44 -8.48
N HIS A 516 -8.47 12.55 -7.97
CA HIS A 516 -9.63 13.19 -8.53
C HIS A 516 -9.15 14.32 -9.44
N LEU A 517 -9.61 14.33 -10.68
CA LEU A 517 -9.35 15.38 -11.65
C LEU A 517 -10.69 16.02 -12.01
N PRO A 518 -10.91 17.30 -11.70
CA PRO A 518 -12.11 18.00 -12.10
C PRO A 518 -12.21 18.05 -13.62
N VAL A 519 -13.35 17.62 -14.16
CA VAL A 519 -13.64 17.69 -15.60
C VAL A 519 -14.60 18.80 -15.92
N VAL A 520 -14.50 19.33 -17.13
CA VAL A 520 -15.39 20.37 -17.65
C VAL A 520 -16.76 19.78 -17.91
N MET A 521 -17.78 20.33 -17.28
CA MET A 521 -19.18 20.00 -17.51
C MET A 521 -19.82 21.05 -18.45
N GLU A 522 -20.94 20.72 -19.07
CA GLU A 522 -21.68 21.68 -19.92
C GLU A 522 -22.00 22.99 -19.17
N LYS A 523 -22.37 22.90 -17.89
CA LYS A 523 -22.60 24.07 -17.03
C LYS A 523 -21.38 24.98 -16.88
N ASP A 524 -20.17 24.40 -16.83
CA ASP A 524 -18.93 25.17 -16.71
C ASP A 524 -18.66 25.96 -17.99
N LEU A 525 -19.00 25.41 -19.16
CA LEU A 525 -18.87 26.11 -20.45
C LEU A 525 -19.79 27.32 -20.54
N VAL A 526 -21.01 27.23 -20.02
CA VAL A 526 -21.95 28.35 -19.94
C VAL A 526 -21.40 29.43 -19.03
N GLN A 527 -21.00 29.08 -17.82
CA GLN A 527 -20.42 30.03 -16.85
C GLN A 527 -19.15 30.72 -17.38
N TRP A 528 -18.34 30.00 -18.14
CA TRP A 528 -17.12 30.52 -18.73
C TRP A 528 -17.42 31.57 -19.81
N LYS A 529 -18.42 31.33 -20.67
CA LYS A 529 -18.90 32.31 -21.67
C LYS A 529 -19.46 33.58 -21.00
N ASP A 530 -20.24 33.42 -19.94
CA ASP A 530 -20.83 34.53 -19.18
C ASP A 530 -19.76 35.40 -18.51
N SER A 531 -18.57 34.86 -18.24
CA SER A 531 -17.43 35.62 -17.71
C SER A 531 -16.70 36.50 -18.71
N GLY A 532 -17.16 36.55 -19.97
CA GLY A 532 -16.59 37.38 -21.05
C GLY A 532 -15.32 36.80 -21.70
N LYS A 533 -14.98 35.55 -21.41
CA LYS A 533 -13.81 34.86 -21.97
C LYS A 533 -14.23 34.02 -23.20
N THR A 534 -13.79 34.46 -24.38
CA THR A 534 -14.21 33.89 -25.66
C THR A 534 -13.30 32.80 -26.22
N GLU A 535 -12.09 32.65 -25.74
CA GLU A 535 -11.18 31.58 -26.17
C GLU A 535 -11.40 30.29 -25.40
N LEU A 536 -12.19 29.41 -25.98
CA LEU A 536 -12.49 28.10 -25.40
C LEU A 536 -11.73 27.01 -26.15
N LEU A 537 -10.61 26.61 -25.62
CA LEU A 537 -9.87 25.40 -26.01
C LEU A 537 -10.38 24.11 -25.30
N CYS A 538 -11.36 24.23 -24.38
CA CYS A 538 -11.84 23.12 -23.58
C CYS A 538 -13.17 22.58 -24.08
N LYS A 539 -13.28 21.26 -24.18
CA LYS A 539 -14.52 20.51 -24.48
C LYS A 539 -15.08 19.91 -23.19
N ALA A 540 -16.38 19.69 -23.13
CA ALA A 540 -16.98 18.89 -22.07
C ALA A 540 -16.28 17.53 -21.95
N GLY A 541 -16.04 17.08 -20.71
CA GLY A 541 -15.26 15.88 -20.41
C GLY A 541 -13.73 16.09 -20.37
N ALA A 542 -13.21 17.21 -20.83
CA ALA A 542 -11.79 17.54 -20.69
C ALA A 542 -11.47 17.98 -19.23
N PRO A 543 -10.24 17.77 -18.73
CA PRO A 543 -9.84 18.32 -17.43
C PRO A 543 -9.92 19.84 -17.39
N LYS A 544 -10.40 20.38 -16.26
CA LYS A 544 -10.41 21.84 -16.02
C LYS A 544 -8.98 22.38 -15.94
N THR A 545 -8.74 23.52 -16.59
CA THR A 545 -7.50 24.28 -16.38
C THR A 545 -7.50 24.94 -15.01
N PHE A 546 -6.33 25.35 -14.50
CA PHE A 546 -6.24 26.07 -13.21
C PHE A 546 -7.02 27.40 -13.25
N GLU A 547 -7.07 28.05 -14.40
CA GLU A 547 -7.88 29.24 -14.58
C GLU A 547 -9.37 28.92 -14.47
N MET A 548 -9.84 27.86 -15.09
CA MET A 548 -11.23 27.40 -14.96
C MET A 548 -11.56 27.01 -13.51
N LEU A 549 -10.64 26.34 -12.81
CA LEU A 549 -10.81 26.00 -11.39
C LEU A 549 -10.96 27.27 -10.54
N ALA A 550 -10.13 28.29 -10.76
CA ALA A 550 -10.22 29.54 -10.03
C ALA A 550 -11.56 30.26 -10.23
N TYR A 551 -12.19 30.10 -11.41
CA TYR A 551 -13.51 30.66 -11.72
C TYR A 551 -14.68 29.76 -11.35
N SER A 552 -14.48 28.48 -11.05
CA SER A 552 -15.54 27.56 -10.67
C SER A 552 -16.21 28.02 -9.37
N ARG A 553 -17.53 28.16 -9.39
CA ARG A 553 -18.31 28.56 -8.20
C ARG A 553 -18.77 27.33 -7.45
N SER A 554 -18.67 27.38 -6.13
CA SER A 554 -19.40 26.43 -5.27
C SER A 554 -20.90 26.71 -5.40
N GLU A 555 -21.70 25.68 -5.67
CA GLU A 555 -23.17 25.77 -5.78
C GLU A 555 -23.86 26.34 -4.53
N LYS A 556 -23.18 26.32 -3.38
CA LYS A 556 -23.72 26.78 -2.10
C LYS A 556 -23.65 28.30 -1.85
N ARG A 557 -22.91 29.06 -2.68
CA ARG A 557 -22.78 30.51 -2.51
C ARG A 557 -22.93 31.22 -3.86
N MET A 558 -24.18 31.43 -4.25
CA MET A 558 -24.55 32.11 -5.50
C MET A 558 -24.42 33.64 -5.45
N ASP A 559 -23.76 34.23 -4.45
CA ASP A 559 -23.71 35.67 -4.30
C ASP A 559 -22.36 36.26 -4.68
N LYS A 560 -22.44 37.08 -5.72
CA LYS A 560 -21.53 38.15 -6.20
C LYS A 560 -20.14 37.72 -6.71
N GLN A 561 -19.76 38.36 -7.81
CA GLN A 561 -18.44 38.39 -8.49
C GLN A 561 -17.26 38.42 -7.52
N GLY A 562 -16.90 37.25 -6.96
CA GLY A 562 -15.65 37.09 -6.23
C GLY A 562 -14.48 37.09 -7.20
N LYS A 563 -13.32 37.63 -6.78
CA LYS A 563 -12.08 37.53 -7.56
C LYS A 563 -11.73 36.05 -7.75
N ALA A 564 -11.31 35.69 -8.96
CA ALA A 564 -10.86 34.37 -9.31
C ALA A 564 -9.50 34.09 -8.68
N PHE A 565 -9.47 33.25 -7.63
CA PHE A 565 -8.26 32.79 -6.99
C PHE A 565 -8.23 31.27 -6.95
N LEU A 566 -7.03 30.74 -7.06
CA LEU A 566 -6.73 29.33 -6.86
C LEU A 566 -6.30 29.11 -5.41
N GLY A 567 -6.94 28.18 -4.73
CA GLY A 567 -6.51 27.67 -3.43
C GLY A 567 -5.57 26.50 -3.59
N VAL A 568 -4.58 26.42 -2.74
CA VAL A 568 -3.64 25.29 -2.62
C VAL A 568 -3.62 24.84 -1.17
N LEU A 569 -3.82 23.56 -0.92
CA LEU A 569 -3.69 22.94 0.40
C LEU A 569 -2.63 21.85 0.34
N LYS A 570 -1.64 21.95 1.21
CA LYS A 570 -0.67 20.90 1.49
C LYS A 570 -0.81 20.49 2.95
N ALA A 571 -0.87 19.19 3.22
CA ALA A 571 -0.94 18.66 4.57
C ALA A 571 -0.01 17.45 4.72
N ASP A 572 0.47 17.25 5.94
CA ASP A 572 1.37 16.18 6.34
C ASP A 572 0.99 15.65 7.72
N VAL A 573 1.03 14.33 7.92
CA VAL A 573 0.72 13.73 9.22
C VAL A 573 1.83 14.05 10.21
N ASP A 574 1.44 14.62 11.35
CA ASP A 574 2.38 15.06 12.37
C ASP A 574 3.12 13.87 12.99
N ASN A 575 4.45 13.98 13.09
CA ASN A 575 5.30 13.02 13.80
C ASN A 575 5.14 11.56 13.36
N LEU A 576 4.86 11.27 12.09
CA LEU A 576 4.58 9.91 11.62
C LEU A 576 5.71 8.91 11.97
N GLY A 577 6.97 9.30 11.89
CA GLY A 577 8.10 8.49 12.32
C GLY A 577 8.00 8.07 13.79
N LEU A 578 7.68 9.01 14.68
CA LEU A 578 7.47 8.75 16.11
C LEU A 578 6.21 7.90 16.35
N LEU A 579 5.15 8.11 15.58
CA LEU A 579 3.93 7.30 15.67
C LEU A 579 4.22 5.84 15.35
N PHE A 580 5.03 5.55 14.36
CA PHE A 580 5.41 4.19 13.99
C PHE A 580 6.37 3.54 14.98
N SER A 581 7.34 4.28 15.52
CA SER A 581 8.37 3.73 16.40
C SER A 581 8.00 3.76 17.88
N GLN A 582 7.28 4.78 18.33
CA GLN A 582 6.96 5.00 19.74
C GLN A 582 5.47 5.03 20.06
N GLY A 583 4.62 5.42 19.10
CA GLY A 583 3.19 5.57 19.32
C GLY A 583 2.47 4.30 19.76
N LEU A 584 3.02 3.14 19.46
CA LEU A 584 2.50 1.83 19.88
C LEU A 584 3.18 1.30 21.16
N ARG A 585 4.15 2.02 21.75
CA ARG A 585 4.84 1.68 22.99
C ARG A 585 4.02 2.10 24.23
N GLN A 586 2.93 1.41 24.52
CA GLN A 586 2.22 1.58 25.79
C GLN A 586 2.81 0.66 26.87
N LYS A 587 2.56 0.97 28.17
CA LYS A 587 3.08 0.18 29.30
C LYS A 587 2.80 -1.32 29.19
N GLU A 588 1.74 -1.70 28.50
CA GLU A 588 1.27 -3.08 28.37
C GLU A 588 1.07 -3.51 26.91
N SER A 589 0.96 -2.58 25.97
CA SER A 589 0.88 -2.82 24.51
C SER A 589 2.26 -2.58 23.90
N ARG A 590 2.82 -3.61 23.28
CA ARG A 590 4.18 -3.58 22.74
C ARG A 590 4.11 -3.38 21.23
N VAL A 591 5.04 -2.60 20.69
CA VAL A 591 5.16 -2.43 19.24
C VAL A 591 5.32 -3.81 18.62
N SER A 592 4.44 -4.17 17.69
CA SER A 592 4.56 -5.41 16.96
C SER A 592 4.57 -5.16 15.46
N PHE A 593 5.16 -6.11 14.73
CA PHE A 593 5.20 -6.02 13.28
C PHE A 593 3.78 -6.00 12.68
N SER A 594 2.86 -6.78 13.23
CA SER A 594 1.46 -6.80 12.82
C SER A 594 0.78 -5.44 13.03
N ARG A 595 1.01 -4.79 14.19
CA ARG A 595 0.47 -3.46 14.49
C ARG A 595 1.02 -2.38 13.56
N PHE A 596 2.33 -2.42 13.33
CA PHE A 596 2.98 -1.53 12.37
C PHE A 596 2.39 -1.67 10.96
N ALA A 597 2.27 -2.90 10.46
CA ALA A 597 1.70 -3.17 9.14
C ALA A 597 0.24 -2.72 9.04
N SER A 598 -0.58 -3.00 10.06
CA SER A 598 -1.98 -2.55 10.14
C SER A 598 -2.10 -1.04 10.16
N LEU A 599 -1.30 -0.34 10.97
CA LEU A 599 -1.30 1.13 11.06
C LEU A 599 -0.91 1.77 9.73
N SER A 600 0.17 1.29 9.10
CA SER A 600 0.62 1.76 7.79
C SER A 600 -0.44 1.56 6.70
N ARG A 601 -1.04 0.37 6.64
CA ARG A 601 -2.09 0.05 5.67
C ARG A 601 -3.33 0.92 5.87
N MET A 602 -3.78 1.12 7.09
CA MET A 602 -4.97 1.92 7.38
C MET A 602 -4.75 3.41 7.08
N LEU A 603 -3.57 3.98 7.39
CA LEU A 603 -3.23 5.34 6.99
C LEU A 603 -3.20 5.49 5.47
N ASN A 604 -2.54 4.57 4.77
CA ASN A 604 -2.51 4.59 3.30
C ASN A 604 -3.94 4.49 2.70
N HIS A 605 -4.82 3.66 3.28
CA HIS A 605 -6.21 3.56 2.87
C HIS A 605 -6.96 4.90 3.04
N PHE A 606 -6.72 5.64 4.13
CA PHE A 606 -7.33 6.96 4.33
C PHE A 606 -6.99 7.89 3.18
N PHE A 607 -5.70 8.10 2.92
CA PHE A 607 -5.25 9.08 1.93
C PHE A 607 -5.52 8.65 0.48
N ALA A 608 -5.34 7.37 0.16
CA ALA A 608 -5.44 6.88 -1.20
C ALA A 608 -6.89 6.59 -1.66
N GLN A 609 -7.78 6.21 -0.74
CA GLN A 609 -9.13 5.75 -1.07
C GLN A 609 -10.21 6.59 -0.41
N HIS A 610 -10.24 6.62 0.93
CA HIS A 610 -11.33 7.25 1.69
C HIS A 610 -11.44 8.74 1.37
N LEU A 611 -10.34 9.47 1.43
CA LEU A 611 -10.30 10.90 1.14
C LEU A 611 -10.67 11.23 -0.30
N VAL A 612 -10.22 10.42 -1.25
CA VAL A 612 -10.55 10.60 -2.67
C VAL A 612 -12.05 10.38 -2.93
N ALA A 613 -12.68 9.43 -2.25
CA ALA A 613 -14.12 9.22 -2.33
C ALA A 613 -14.90 10.42 -1.78
N ILE A 614 -14.46 11.01 -0.66
CA ILE A 614 -15.05 12.24 -0.11
C ILE A 614 -14.94 13.41 -1.09
N ILE A 615 -13.75 13.59 -1.69
CA ILE A 615 -13.52 14.67 -2.65
C ILE A 615 -14.46 14.53 -3.85
N ARG A 616 -14.56 13.34 -4.44
CA ARG A 616 -15.46 13.09 -5.58
C ARG A 616 -16.91 13.44 -5.28
N ASN A 617 -17.38 13.15 -4.06
CA ASN A 617 -18.77 13.33 -3.67
C ASN A 617 -19.08 14.74 -3.16
N LYS A 618 -18.20 15.36 -2.38
CA LYS A 618 -18.46 16.61 -1.67
C LYS A 618 -17.72 17.83 -2.25
N HIS A 619 -16.57 17.61 -2.87
CA HIS A 619 -15.66 18.66 -3.37
C HIS A 619 -15.17 18.40 -4.81
N PRO A 620 -16.08 18.25 -5.79
CA PRO A 620 -15.75 17.76 -7.13
C PRO A 620 -14.85 18.69 -7.96
N ASN A 621 -14.65 19.94 -7.55
CA ASN A 621 -13.73 20.86 -8.20
C ASN A 621 -12.32 20.87 -7.60
N LEU A 622 -12.05 20.04 -6.59
CA LEU A 622 -10.69 19.87 -6.08
C LEU A 622 -9.89 18.95 -6.98
N TYR A 623 -8.73 19.41 -7.34
CA TYR A 623 -7.73 18.61 -8.03
C TYR A 623 -6.78 17.96 -7.04
N VAL A 624 -6.72 16.63 -7.03
CA VAL A 624 -5.76 15.87 -6.23
C VAL A 624 -4.48 15.74 -7.03
N VAL A 625 -3.44 16.46 -6.66
CA VAL A 625 -2.12 16.37 -7.32
C VAL A 625 -1.43 15.09 -6.90
N PHE A 626 -1.31 14.89 -5.60
CA PHE A 626 -0.93 13.61 -5.02
C PHE A 626 -1.60 13.44 -3.65
N SER A 627 -1.77 12.19 -3.27
CA SER A 627 -2.25 11.77 -1.96
C SER A 627 -1.75 10.36 -1.72
N GLY A 628 -0.97 10.16 -0.68
CA GLY A 628 -0.45 8.84 -0.33
C GLY A 628 0.67 8.92 0.70
N GLY A 629 0.78 7.89 1.51
CA GLY A 629 1.68 7.90 2.65
C GLY A 629 1.17 8.86 3.73
N ASP A 630 1.90 9.93 3.95
CA ASP A 630 1.66 10.97 4.96
C ASP A 630 1.40 12.35 4.36
N ASP A 631 1.73 12.56 3.09
CA ASP A 631 1.74 13.86 2.43
C ASP A 631 0.65 13.96 1.37
N VAL A 632 -0.04 15.09 1.31
CA VAL A 632 -1.10 15.36 0.35
C VAL A 632 -1.04 16.77 -0.19
N LEU A 633 -1.41 16.93 -1.46
CA LEU A 633 -1.49 18.22 -2.13
C LEU A 633 -2.75 18.33 -2.97
N PHE A 634 -3.52 19.39 -2.72
CA PHE A 634 -4.76 19.68 -3.42
C PHE A 634 -4.76 21.10 -3.97
N LEU A 635 -5.43 21.26 -5.12
CA LEU A 635 -5.69 22.56 -5.73
C LEU A 635 -7.17 22.66 -6.11
N GLY A 636 -7.72 23.90 -6.06
CA GLY A 636 -9.10 24.10 -6.46
C GLY A 636 -9.54 25.56 -6.30
N PRO A 637 -10.84 25.85 -6.45
CA PRO A 637 -11.39 27.14 -6.08
C PRO A 637 -11.07 27.45 -4.62
N TRP A 638 -10.53 28.61 -4.32
CA TRP A 638 -9.99 28.93 -2.99
C TRP A 638 -10.99 28.71 -1.84
N LEU A 639 -12.27 29.03 -2.05
CA LEU A 639 -13.31 28.79 -1.03
C LEU A 639 -13.55 27.29 -0.82
N GLU A 640 -13.56 26.51 -1.89
CA GLU A 640 -13.75 25.06 -1.80
C GLU A 640 -12.55 24.38 -1.10
N VAL A 641 -11.34 24.91 -1.29
CA VAL A 641 -10.13 24.46 -0.59
C VAL A 641 -10.24 24.73 0.92
N ILE A 642 -10.75 25.90 1.32
CA ILE A 642 -10.99 26.22 2.75
C ILE A 642 -12.09 25.31 3.32
N ASP A 643 -13.23 25.17 2.65
CA ASP A 643 -14.30 24.28 3.11
C ASP A 643 -13.81 22.81 3.21
N PHE A 644 -12.97 22.40 2.27
CA PHE A 644 -12.37 21.07 2.29
C PHE A 644 -11.39 20.88 3.44
N SER A 645 -10.62 21.89 3.82
CA SER A 645 -9.69 21.76 4.96
C SER A 645 -10.41 21.38 6.26
N LEU A 646 -11.61 21.94 6.47
CA LEU A 646 -12.47 21.58 7.60
C LEU A 646 -13.05 20.16 7.45
N THR A 647 -13.41 19.78 6.22
CA THR A 647 -13.87 18.42 5.92
C THR A 647 -12.75 17.41 6.17
N LEU A 648 -11.52 17.70 5.71
CA LEU A 648 -10.34 16.87 5.90
C LEU A 648 -10.06 16.63 7.39
N GLN A 649 -10.05 17.72 8.20
CA GLN A 649 -9.84 17.62 9.64
C GLN A 649 -10.90 16.73 10.31
N HIS A 650 -12.16 16.98 10.02
CA HIS A 650 -13.27 16.22 10.61
C HIS A 650 -13.22 14.72 10.21
N GLU A 651 -13.01 14.42 8.94
CA GLU A 651 -13.00 13.04 8.45
C GLU A 651 -11.75 12.29 8.91
N PHE A 652 -10.60 12.97 9.01
CA PHE A 652 -9.39 12.36 9.57
C PHE A 652 -9.58 12.02 11.04
N GLN A 653 -10.07 12.95 11.86
CA GLN A 653 -10.33 12.70 13.28
C GLN A 653 -11.31 11.53 13.49
N ARG A 654 -12.39 11.48 12.71
CA ARG A 654 -13.32 10.33 12.74
C ARG A 654 -12.62 9.03 12.37
N TYR A 655 -11.80 9.06 11.31
CA TYR A 655 -11.10 7.89 10.79
C TYR A 655 -10.09 7.32 11.80
N VAL A 656 -9.35 8.18 12.47
CA VAL A 656 -8.37 7.79 13.50
C VAL A 656 -9.00 7.63 14.90
N ALA A 657 -10.29 7.35 14.97
CA ALA A 657 -11.02 7.11 16.22
C ALA A 657 -11.08 8.31 17.20
N ASN A 658 -10.89 9.54 16.71
CA ASN A 658 -10.70 10.77 17.48
C ASN A 658 -9.50 10.72 18.44
N ASN A 659 -8.46 9.99 18.07
CA ASN A 659 -7.23 9.96 18.84
C ASN A 659 -6.52 11.33 18.78
N PRO A 660 -6.25 11.98 19.93
CA PRO A 660 -5.65 13.31 19.96
C PRO A 660 -4.17 13.33 19.56
N ASP A 661 -3.47 12.18 19.62
CA ASP A 661 -2.06 12.07 19.23
C ASP A 661 -1.87 11.88 17.72
N LEU A 662 -2.98 11.64 16.99
CA LEU A 662 -2.99 11.51 15.54
C LEU A 662 -3.55 12.78 14.92
N THR A 663 -2.66 13.67 14.52
CA THR A 663 -2.98 14.96 13.92
C THR A 663 -2.26 15.14 12.59
N PHE A 664 -2.65 16.13 11.85
CA PHE A 664 -1.90 16.59 10.68
C PHE A 664 -1.78 18.12 10.72
N SER A 665 -0.69 18.62 10.19
CA SER A 665 -0.48 20.04 9.92
C SER A 665 -0.85 20.34 8.46
N ALA A 666 -1.42 21.53 8.22
CA ALA A 666 -1.80 21.95 6.87
C ALA A 666 -1.44 23.42 6.61
N GLY A 667 -0.82 23.65 5.44
CA GLY A 667 -0.62 24.97 4.87
C GLY A 667 -1.69 25.25 3.80
N ILE A 668 -2.32 26.43 3.84
CA ILE A 668 -3.29 26.86 2.84
C ILE A 668 -2.83 28.18 2.22
N GLY A 669 -2.60 28.17 0.90
CA GLY A 669 -2.26 29.36 0.13
C GLY A 669 -3.39 29.77 -0.83
N VAL A 670 -3.58 31.08 -1.03
CA VAL A 670 -4.55 31.63 -1.97
C VAL A 670 -3.83 32.55 -2.96
N PHE A 671 -3.90 32.19 -4.24
CA PHE A 671 -3.06 32.78 -5.27
C PHE A 671 -3.83 33.16 -6.53
N LYS A 672 -3.26 34.05 -7.34
CA LYS A 672 -3.73 34.28 -8.69
C LYS A 672 -3.46 33.08 -9.58
N PRO A 673 -4.37 32.64 -10.45
CA PRO A 673 -4.19 31.44 -11.30
C PRO A 673 -3.06 31.59 -12.34
N THR A 674 -2.55 32.81 -12.55
CA THR A 674 -1.44 33.12 -13.47
C THR A 674 -0.04 32.91 -12.82
N LEU A 675 0.01 32.68 -11.51
CA LEU A 675 1.29 32.43 -10.84
C LEU A 675 1.77 30.98 -11.18
N PRO A 676 3.07 30.79 -11.48
CA PRO A 676 3.60 29.45 -11.75
C PRO A 676 3.32 28.50 -10.60
N ILE A 677 2.87 27.29 -10.92
CA ILE A 677 2.42 26.30 -9.91
C ILE A 677 3.52 25.91 -8.93
N ARG A 678 4.78 25.87 -9.38
CA ARG A 678 5.94 25.61 -8.52
C ARG A 678 6.03 26.62 -7.39
N GLU A 679 5.76 27.89 -7.67
CA GLU A 679 5.78 28.96 -6.65
C GLU A 679 4.57 28.82 -5.72
N LEU A 680 3.39 28.44 -6.23
CA LEU A 680 2.22 28.17 -5.38
C LEU A 680 2.52 27.09 -4.34
N VAL A 681 3.09 25.97 -4.79
CA VAL A 681 3.43 24.84 -3.93
C VAL A 681 4.52 25.23 -2.93
N ARG A 682 5.58 25.91 -3.39
CA ARG A 682 6.68 26.36 -2.52
C ARG A 682 6.20 27.30 -1.41
N HIS A 683 5.34 28.25 -1.76
CA HIS A 683 4.78 29.17 -0.76
C HIS A 683 3.82 28.44 0.21
N THR A 684 3.05 27.50 -0.28
CA THR A 684 2.14 26.72 0.59
C THR A 684 2.93 25.78 1.52
N GLU A 685 4.03 25.19 1.04
CA GLU A 685 4.93 24.39 1.88
C GLU A 685 5.59 25.23 2.98
N ALA A 686 5.95 26.47 2.69
CA ALA A 686 6.49 27.39 3.70
C ALA A 686 5.46 27.79 4.78
N LEU A 687 4.17 27.66 4.49
CA LEU A 687 3.09 27.86 5.48
C LEU A 687 2.83 26.59 6.32
N LEU A 688 3.21 25.43 5.80
CA LEU A 688 3.09 24.15 6.51
C LEU A 688 4.21 23.99 7.55
N LYS A 689 5.41 24.44 7.23
CA LYS A 689 6.60 24.48 8.13
C LYS A 689 6.54 25.63 9.12
#